data_3cfc852c1816b3babbbef827e7c7b128
#
_entry.id   3cfc852c1816b3babbbef827e7c7b128
#
_cell.length_a   1.000
_cell.length_b   1.000
_cell.length_c   1.000
_cell.angle_alpha   90.00
_cell.angle_beta   90.00
_cell.angle_gamma   90.00
#
_symmetry.space_group_name_H-M   'P 1'
#
loop_
_entity.id
_entity.type
_entity.pdbx_description
1 polymer ?
#
loop_
_entity_poly.entity_id
_entity_poly.type
_entity_poly.pdbx_seq_one_letter_code
_entity_poly.pdbx_strand_id
1 'polypeptide(L)'
;MSKRGKVLLVIVGAIVVLAIVGMSIDYGTGLVRDMVAKAVQENLDSQVTKGSVSGNPVKGYTLSDIAIETDGEEVLSADRIRAKVSILAFLTGGAPVSMLEIEGFRSDVDKINRLIPKIKPGEGGGELPLQKVRITDSTFGSQWATLQIRNVLLAFSDDVIKTDLDLVVDELPVKGELDVSMDEGALAVKKMNIKIGEGSLSGSGAILPELSMEVKAANLNIPQLIDFWPKANPAMYKGTVSTEFTVKGTWLDPDISGNVDYSGQMLAGMPVERAVARWRYHSYRLDVAGLDMRLFGFPLAGSLAFVFDPTAPPRMLVDLKGSSANLEALSKVSKKLEGLSGTLDKFSVHLEGDVQKPQGQISFAAGNLGYKGYAVTDTSIDAKVKDGNIAITGKSVFEGAPLAFGGNVSNFMVKPAVNISGTLRSLSLGKMGTLVPAIKEMKASGNVNADYKITDGVPDFVVTGKVWSDKLSAMDYTLTNVSTFFDYNMKADTLLFSDLKGLFKQAALSGKGKISSLTSEKRSGDIRIQAGNLDSAFFAAFYPPISEYKLKGKMAVEAHIRGALANPAVTVTLTSPSLSVMDSVGFTNLRAGTEIAGISAGVPSDLDLDIAADSASIGGVVLQSPNVGINKKDKIITIKEGKAIVGGGNLSASGTVTMVEPTEKTALDIAVKASNVNLEKITQKGGKPLPAAGVINGDARVSGTLENPKIAVEVSAPFVAAAGMAVDNVKARVAGDMKKLSIEEMSGKVGEGSITVTGDMRPAPFSADLAVNGQNLDIKPLTSRFEKLRTFNITGTMDLVFNGHFEKGKNSGNGKATSSSVRFMGINFTDIVLPVEL
;
A
#
# COMPACT_ATOMS: atom_id res chain seq x y z
N MET A 1 -32.16 -42.13 -21.17
CA MET A 1 -32.00 -41.47 -22.50
C MET A 1 -31.76 -39.97 -22.28
N SER A 2 -30.66 -39.42 -22.80
CA SER A 2 -30.50 -37.96 -22.82
C SER A 2 -31.63 -37.38 -23.66
N LYS A 3 -32.05 -36.13 -23.37
CA LYS A 3 -33.09 -35.44 -24.18
C LYS A 3 -32.79 -35.43 -25.69
N ARG A 4 -31.51 -35.53 -26.07
CA ARG A 4 -31.03 -35.60 -27.48
C ARG A 4 -31.26 -36.94 -28.16
N GLY A 5 -31.09 -38.06 -27.47
CA GLY A 5 -31.43 -39.39 -27.99
C GLY A 5 -32.93 -39.56 -28.27
N LYS A 6 -33.77 -38.89 -27.43
CA LYS A 6 -35.21 -38.85 -27.67
C LYS A 6 -35.55 -38.04 -28.95
N VAL A 7 -34.82 -36.97 -29.23
CA VAL A 7 -35.03 -36.12 -30.46
C VAL A 7 -34.78 -36.92 -31.71
N LEU A 8 -33.67 -37.66 -31.77
CA LEU A 8 -33.35 -38.47 -32.97
C LEU A 8 -34.38 -39.61 -33.17
N LEU A 9 -34.79 -40.27 -32.09
CA LEU A 9 -35.82 -41.32 -32.14
C LEU A 9 -37.21 -40.77 -32.53
N VAL A 10 -37.48 -39.54 -32.12
CA VAL A 10 -38.69 -38.78 -32.44
C VAL A 10 -38.72 -38.34 -33.89
N ILE A 11 -37.61 -37.89 -34.45
CA ILE A 11 -37.52 -37.56 -35.88
C ILE A 11 -37.74 -38.80 -36.72
N VAL A 12 -37.10 -39.90 -36.36
CA VAL A 12 -37.31 -41.19 -37.06
C VAL A 12 -38.76 -41.66 -36.89
N GLY A 13 -39.36 -41.55 -35.69
CA GLY A 13 -40.74 -41.84 -35.43
C GLY A 13 -41.73 -41.01 -36.24
N ALA A 14 -41.51 -39.67 -36.34
CA ALA A 14 -42.33 -38.78 -37.15
C ALA A 14 -42.25 -39.12 -38.65
N ILE A 15 -41.04 -39.48 -39.15
CA ILE A 15 -40.85 -39.94 -40.53
C ILE A 15 -41.57 -41.24 -40.78
N VAL A 16 -41.52 -42.21 -39.85
CA VAL A 16 -42.25 -43.47 -39.94
C VAL A 16 -43.76 -43.22 -39.95
N VAL A 17 -44.25 -42.32 -39.10
CA VAL A 17 -45.69 -41.96 -39.07
C VAL A 17 -46.14 -41.37 -40.42
N LEU A 18 -45.36 -40.44 -40.97
CA LEU A 18 -45.67 -39.85 -42.30
C LEU A 18 -45.56 -40.89 -43.41
N ALA A 19 -44.68 -41.88 -43.29
CA ALA A 19 -44.60 -43.03 -44.17
C ALA A 19 -45.82 -43.94 -44.07
N ILE A 20 -46.31 -44.25 -42.88
CA ILE A 20 -47.53 -45.04 -42.64
C ILE A 20 -48.76 -44.36 -43.24
N VAL A 21 -48.88 -43.03 -43.08
CA VAL A 21 -49.93 -42.21 -43.71
C VAL A 21 -49.87 -42.32 -45.24
N GLY A 22 -48.69 -42.34 -45.83
CA GLY A 22 -48.50 -42.47 -47.30
C GLY A 22 -48.78 -43.86 -47.83
N MET A 23 -48.76 -44.91 -47.02
CA MET A 23 -48.94 -46.31 -47.43
C MET A 23 -50.38 -46.80 -47.50
N SER A 24 -51.35 -46.10 -46.95
CA SER A 24 -52.76 -46.48 -46.89
C SER A 24 -53.54 -46.15 -48.13
N ILE A 25 -52.95 -46.14 -49.34
CA ILE A 25 -53.59 -45.64 -50.61
C ILE A 25 -54.17 -46.76 -51.43
N ASP A 26 -55.54 -46.94 -51.39
CA ASP A 26 -56.31 -47.66 -52.31
C ASP A 26 -57.35 -46.77 -53.08
N TYR A 27 -57.15 -46.61 -54.37
CA TYR A 27 -58.02 -46.10 -55.50
C TYR A 27 -59.02 -44.95 -55.24
N GLY A 28 -58.64 -43.72 -55.67
CA GLY A 28 -59.50 -42.51 -55.82
C GLY A 28 -59.24 -41.36 -54.85
N THR A 29 -59.28 -40.08 -55.34
CA THR A 29 -58.91 -38.91 -54.58
C THR A 29 -59.79 -38.64 -53.34
N GLY A 30 -61.06 -38.98 -53.35
CA GLY A 30 -61.93 -38.85 -52.17
C GLY A 30 -61.64 -39.95 -51.16
N LEU A 31 -61.48 -41.16 -51.61
CA LEU A 31 -61.10 -42.33 -50.79
C LEU A 31 -59.73 -42.12 -50.12
N VAL A 32 -58.77 -41.59 -50.86
CA VAL A 32 -57.41 -41.37 -50.32
C VAL A 32 -57.44 -40.40 -49.16
N ARG A 33 -58.21 -39.31 -49.22
CA ARG A 33 -58.32 -38.34 -48.12
C ARG A 33 -58.96 -39.02 -46.85
N ASP A 34 -60.06 -39.77 -47.06
CA ASP A 34 -60.75 -40.48 -45.97
C ASP A 34 -59.87 -41.58 -45.36
N MET A 35 -59.10 -42.26 -46.16
CA MET A 35 -58.15 -43.28 -45.71
C MET A 35 -56.99 -42.65 -44.92
N VAL A 36 -56.42 -41.54 -45.36
CA VAL A 36 -55.38 -40.79 -44.63
C VAL A 36 -55.96 -40.33 -43.29
N ALA A 37 -57.15 -39.72 -43.29
CA ALA A 37 -57.79 -39.29 -42.03
C ALA A 37 -58.04 -40.44 -41.08
N LYS A 38 -58.53 -41.59 -41.60
CA LYS A 38 -58.77 -42.82 -40.86
C LYS A 38 -57.46 -43.38 -40.33
N ALA A 39 -56.37 -43.45 -41.13
CA ALA A 39 -55.08 -43.96 -40.68
C ALA A 39 -54.49 -43.10 -39.59
N VAL A 40 -54.61 -41.78 -39.66
CA VAL A 40 -54.11 -40.85 -38.62
C VAL A 40 -54.91 -41.03 -37.35
N GLN A 41 -56.27 -41.19 -37.47
CA GLN A 41 -57.12 -41.43 -36.31
C GLN A 41 -56.85 -42.78 -35.63
N GLU A 42 -56.72 -43.84 -36.41
CA GLU A 42 -56.55 -45.22 -35.91
C GLU A 42 -55.16 -45.46 -35.31
N ASN A 43 -54.08 -44.90 -35.93
CA ASN A 43 -52.70 -45.16 -35.52
C ASN A 43 -52.11 -44.09 -34.63
N LEU A 44 -52.66 -42.87 -34.67
CA LEU A 44 -52.11 -41.73 -33.88
C LEU A 44 -53.07 -41.11 -32.92
N ASP A 45 -54.33 -41.56 -32.91
CA ASP A 45 -55.40 -40.92 -32.11
C ASP A 45 -55.44 -39.38 -32.31
N SER A 46 -55.34 -38.96 -33.57
CA SER A 46 -55.20 -37.58 -34.00
C SER A 46 -56.09 -37.31 -35.19
N GLN A 47 -56.34 -36.06 -35.53
CA GLN A 47 -57.24 -35.63 -36.63
C GLN A 47 -56.48 -34.88 -37.70
N VAL A 48 -56.78 -35.13 -38.97
CA VAL A 48 -56.37 -34.34 -40.09
C VAL A 48 -57.34 -33.19 -40.26
N THR A 49 -56.90 -31.94 -39.95
CA THR A 49 -57.80 -30.77 -39.92
C THR A 49 -57.79 -30.02 -41.24
N LYS A 50 -56.70 -30.11 -42.00
CA LYS A 50 -56.54 -29.48 -43.32
C LYS A 50 -55.94 -30.48 -44.28
N GLY A 51 -56.15 -30.26 -45.57
CA GLY A 51 -55.53 -31.04 -46.63
C GLY A 51 -56.38 -31.23 -47.85
N SER A 52 -55.75 -31.16 -49.02
CA SER A 52 -56.34 -31.50 -50.28
C SER A 52 -55.55 -32.67 -50.95
N VAL A 53 -56.24 -33.50 -51.65
CA VAL A 53 -55.62 -34.67 -52.37
C VAL A 53 -55.84 -34.51 -53.86
N SER A 54 -54.70 -34.64 -54.62
CA SER A 54 -54.72 -34.62 -56.04
C SER A 54 -53.86 -35.78 -56.63
N GLY A 55 -54.12 -36.20 -57.85
CA GLY A 55 -53.31 -37.22 -58.53
C GLY A 55 -54.08 -38.40 -59.00
N ASN A 56 -53.44 -39.45 -59.40
CA ASN A 56 -54.01 -40.73 -59.86
C ASN A 56 -52.95 -41.86 -59.67
N PRO A 57 -53.38 -43.11 -59.75
CA PRO A 57 -52.48 -44.25 -59.55
C PRO A 57 -51.25 -44.32 -60.45
N VAL A 58 -51.33 -43.73 -61.65
CA VAL A 58 -50.27 -43.78 -62.69
C VAL A 58 -49.20 -42.69 -62.40
N LYS A 59 -49.64 -41.51 -62.00
CA LYS A 59 -48.78 -40.38 -61.78
C LYS A 59 -48.39 -40.19 -60.29
N GLY A 60 -49.02 -41.01 -59.44
CA GLY A 60 -48.87 -40.84 -58.00
C GLY A 60 -49.89 -39.88 -57.42
N TYR A 61 -49.91 -39.78 -56.09
CA TYR A 61 -50.81 -38.88 -55.30
C TYR A 61 -50.02 -37.79 -54.65
N THR A 62 -50.64 -36.58 -54.53
CA THR A 62 -50.10 -35.44 -53.84
C THR A 62 -51.14 -34.95 -52.84
N LEU A 63 -50.76 -34.91 -51.61
CA LEU A 63 -51.48 -34.28 -50.50
C LEU A 63 -50.85 -32.89 -50.28
N SER A 64 -51.67 -31.84 -50.25
CA SER A 64 -51.21 -30.46 -50.05
C SER A 64 -51.86 -29.85 -48.85
N ASP A 65 -51.11 -28.99 -48.13
CA ASP A 65 -51.52 -28.23 -46.95
C ASP A 65 -52.03 -29.12 -45.83
N ILE A 66 -51.34 -30.20 -45.53
CA ILE A 66 -51.74 -31.14 -44.47
C ILE A 66 -51.40 -30.57 -43.09
N ALA A 67 -52.38 -30.62 -42.20
CA ALA A 67 -52.17 -30.38 -40.79
C ALA A 67 -52.77 -31.50 -39.95
N ILE A 68 -52.00 -31.98 -38.95
CA ILE A 68 -52.42 -32.99 -38.00
C ILE A 68 -52.58 -32.33 -36.64
N GLU A 69 -53.75 -32.46 -36.04
CA GLU A 69 -54.07 -31.96 -34.73
C GLU A 69 -54.21 -33.09 -33.72
N THR A 70 -53.65 -32.87 -32.55
CA THR A 70 -53.74 -33.76 -31.42
C THR A 70 -54.18 -32.94 -30.19
N ASP A 71 -55.26 -33.37 -29.54
CA ASP A 71 -55.82 -32.68 -28.40
C ASP A 71 -56.19 -31.21 -28.66
N GLY A 72 -56.53 -30.86 -29.93
CA GLY A 72 -56.94 -29.54 -30.35
C GLY A 72 -55.80 -28.59 -30.72
N GLU A 73 -54.57 -29.04 -30.76
CA GLU A 73 -53.39 -28.30 -31.21
C GLU A 73 -52.77 -28.90 -32.48
N GLU A 74 -52.31 -28.04 -33.40
CA GLU A 74 -51.57 -28.49 -34.55
C GLU A 74 -50.18 -28.97 -34.15
N VAL A 75 -49.96 -30.24 -34.21
CA VAL A 75 -48.69 -30.90 -33.81
C VAL A 75 -47.76 -31.10 -34.98
N LEU A 76 -48.26 -31.15 -36.17
CA LEU A 76 -47.49 -31.39 -37.39
C LEU A 76 -48.21 -30.82 -38.61
N SER A 77 -47.43 -30.13 -39.46
CA SER A 77 -47.94 -29.72 -40.78
C SER A 77 -46.92 -29.98 -41.91
N ALA A 78 -47.40 -30.09 -43.12
CA ALA A 78 -46.59 -30.24 -44.34
C ALA A 78 -47.26 -29.50 -45.47
N ASP A 79 -46.49 -28.76 -46.28
CA ASP A 79 -46.99 -28.04 -47.45
C ASP A 79 -47.37 -29.04 -48.55
N ARG A 80 -46.59 -30.08 -48.70
CA ARG A 80 -46.84 -31.10 -49.73
C ARG A 80 -46.27 -32.47 -49.35
N ILE A 81 -47.04 -33.51 -49.56
CA ILE A 81 -46.61 -34.91 -49.50
C ILE A 81 -46.97 -35.56 -50.78
N ARG A 82 -45.96 -36.06 -51.52
CA ARG A 82 -46.12 -36.72 -52.82
C ARG A 82 -45.70 -38.17 -52.74
N ALA A 83 -46.57 -39.08 -53.02
CA ALA A 83 -46.30 -40.52 -53.13
C ALA A 83 -46.17 -40.92 -54.58
N LYS A 84 -44.99 -41.38 -54.98
CA LYS A 84 -44.75 -42.00 -56.32
C LYS A 84 -44.99 -43.48 -56.21
N VAL A 85 -46.01 -43.94 -56.93
CA VAL A 85 -46.41 -45.37 -56.96
C VAL A 85 -45.74 -46.06 -58.11
N SER A 86 -45.22 -47.25 -57.88
CA SER A 86 -44.68 -48.15 -58.90
C SER A 86 -45.68 -49.28 -59.23
N ILE A 87 -46.38 -49.14 -60.33
CA ILE A 87 -47.37 -50.18 -60.76
C ILE A 87 -46.63 -51.51 -61.02
N LEU A 88 -45.42 -51.46 -61.57
CA LEU A 88 -44.64 -52.68 -61.86
C LEU A 88 -44.26 -53.38 -60.52
N ALA A 89 -43.79 -52.63 -59.52
CA ALA A 89 -43.50 -53.21 -58.21
C ALA A 89 -44.73 -53.80 -57.51
N PHE A 90 -45.86 -53.14 -57.62
CA PHE A 90 -47.12 -53.68 -57.13
C PHE A 90 -47.53 -55.03 -57.84
N LEU A 91 -47.32 -55.15 -59.11
CA LEU A 91 -47.62 -56.37 -59.93
C LEU A 91 -46.60 -57.47 -59.62
N THR A 92 -45.37 -57.19 -59.26
CA THR A 92 -44.33 -58.16 -58.98
C THR A 92 -44.15 -58.52 -57.47
N GLY A 93 -45.03 -58.01 -56.65
CA GLY A 93 -44.96 -58.23 -55.16
C GLY A 93 -43.90 -57.41 -54.41
N GLY A 94 -43.33 -56.41 -55.12
CA GLY A 94 -42.37 -55.46 -54.41
C GLY A 94 -43.05 -54.24 -53.79
N ALA A 95 -42.30 -53.37 -53.17
CA ALA A 95 -42.77 -52.16 -52.51
C ALA A 95 -43.58 -51.24 -53.43
N PRO A 96 -44.87 -50.99 -53.22
CA PRO A 96 -45.71 -50.25 -54.15
C PRO A 96 -45.41 -48.76 -54.19
N VAL A 97 -44.83 -48.19 -53.16
CA VAL A 97 -44.41 -46.80 -53.12
C VAL A 97 -42.91 -46.70 -53.30
N SER A 98 -42.49 -46.23 -54.50
CA SER A 98 -41.10 -46.14 -54.87
C SER A 98 -40.43 -44.94 -54.21
N MET A 99 -41.15 -43.81 -53.96
CA MET A 99 -40.65 -42.61 -53.29
C MET A 99 -41.81 -41.84 -52.65
N LEU A 100 -41.61 -41.45 -51.38
CA LEU A 100 -42.41 -40.47 -50.65
C LEU A 100 -41.63 -39.15 -50.58
N GLU A 101 -42.15 -38.11 -51.16
CA GLU A 101 -41.52 -36.75 -51.09
C GLU A 101 -42.35 -35.90 -50.11
N ILE A 102 -41.73 -35.32 -49.07
CA ILE A 102 -42.33 -34.45 -48.08
C ILE A 102 -41.66 -33.11 -48.21
N GLU A 103 -42.45 -32.06 -48.45
CA GLU A 103 -41.99 -30.69 -48.63
C GLU A 103 -42.67 -29.80 -47.60
N GLY A 104 -41.91 -28.93 -46.94
CA GLY A 104 -42.42 -27.93 -46.03
C GLY A 104 -42.97 -28.55 -44.75
N PHE A 105 -42.39 -29.62 -44.29
CA PHE A 105 -42.70 -30.20 -42.96
C PHE A 105 -42.33 -29.25 -41.82
N ARG A 106 -43.28 -29.03 -40.88
CA ARG A 106 -43.07 -28.17 -39.71
C ARG A 106 -43.60 -28.91 -38.49
N SER A 107 -42.73 -28.95 -37.49
CA SER A 107 -43.06 -29.44 -36.17
C SER A 107 -41.98 -29.00 -35.16
N ASP A 108 -42.17 -29.37 -33.91
CA ASP A 108 -41.17 -29.22 -32.84
C ASP A 108 -41.11 -30.42 -31.89
N VAL A 109 -40.06 -30.48 -31.09
CA VAL A 109 -39.84 -31.59 -30.15
C VAL A 109 -41.00 -31.76 -29.15
N ASP A 110 -41.60 -30.68 -28.67
CA ASP A 110 -42.64 -30.75 -27.64
C ASP A 110 -43.96 -31.26 -28.25
N LYS A 111 -44.25 -30.82 -29.50
CA LYS A 111 -45.41 -31.31 -30.27
C LYS A 111 -45.28 -32.79 -30.57
N ILE A 112 -44.11 -33.21 -31.05
CA ILE A 112 -43.86 -34.63 -31.35
C ILE A 112 -43.85 -35.50 -30.10
N ASN A 113 -43.36 -35.03 -28.97
CA ASN A 113 -43.41 -35.75 -27.69
C ASN A 113 -44.86 -36.04 -27.22
N ARG A 114 -45.87 -35.27 -27.67
CA ARG A 114 -47.28 -35.52 -27.44
C ARG A 114 -47.82 -36.60 -28.34
N LEU A 115 -47.26 -36.74 -29.54
CA LEU A 115 -47.67 -37.75 -30.53
C LEU A 115 -47.12 -39.16 -30.20
N ILE A 116 -45.92 -39.28 -29.70
CA ILE A 116 -45.22 -40.53 -29.42
C ILE A 116 -46.06 -41.52 -28.57
N PRO A 117 -46.68 -41.10 -27.45
CA PRO A 117 -47.50 -42.01 -26.63
C PRO A 117 -48.78 -42.54 -27.34
N LYS A 118 -49.20 -41.85 -28.37
CA LYS A 118 -50.42 -42.17 -29.16
C LYS A 118 -50.14 -43.08 -30.36
N ILE A 119 -48.88 -43.34 -30.68
CA ILE A 119 -48.47 -44.25 -31.73
C ILE A 119 -48.83 -45.69 -31.30
N LYS A 120 -49.81 -46.31 -31.97
CA LYS A 120 -50.13 -47.69 -31.73
C LYS A 120 -49.19 -48.60 -32.55
N PRO A 121 -48.56 -49.60 -31.91
CA PRO A 121 -47.71 -50.51 -32.66
C PRO A 121 -48.63 -51.30 -33.62
N GLY A 122 -48.33 -51.24 -34.88
CA GLY A 122 -49.08 -52.01 -35.89
C GLY A 122 -48.88 -53.51 -35.71
N GLU A 123 -49.99 -54.30 -35.82
CA GLU A 123 -49.97 -55.76 -35.70
C GLU A 123 -49.37 -56.44 -36.94
N GLY A 124 -48.55 -55.79 -37.73
CA GLY A 124 -48.04 -56.30 -38.98
C GLY A 124 -46.49 -56.32 -39.07
N GLY A 125 -45.91 -57.50 -38.92
CA GLY A 125 -44.56 -57.85 -39.33
C GLY A 125 -44.43 -57.99 -40.82
N GLY A 126 -44.73 -56.97 -41.61
CA GLY A 126 -44.59 -56.98 -43.08
C GLY A 126 -43.45 -56.00 -43.49
N GLU A 127 -42.75 -56.32 -44.62
CA GLU A 127 -41.80 -55.43 -45.22
C GLU A 127 -42.40 -54.04 -45.47
N LEU A 128 -41.67 -53.00 -45.19
CA LEU A 128 -42.12 -51.63 -45.45
C LEU A 128 -42.37 -51.45 -46.94
N PRO A 129 -43.63 -51.17 -47.39
CA PRO A 129 -43.98 -51.08 -48.80
C PRO A 129 -43.48 -49.79 -49.41
N LEU A 130 -42.34 -49.27 -48.98
CA LEU A 130 -41.73 -47.98 -49.25
C LEU A 130 -40.24 -48.15 -49.52
N GLN A 131 -39.75 -47.65 -50.70
CA GLN A 131 -38.33 -47.75 -51.06
C GLN A 131 -37.53 -46.51 -50.61
N LYS A 132 -38.11 -45.30 -50.78
CA LYS A 132 -37.38 -44.05 -50.46
C LYS A 132 -38.31 -42.99 -49.89
N VAL A 133 -37.79 -42.22 -48.93
CA VAL A 133 -38.42 -40.98 -48.39
C VAL A 133 -37.47 -39.82 -48.64
N ARG A 134 -37.96 -38.73 -49.21
CA ARG A 134 -37.23 -37.47 -49.35
C ARG A 134 -38.00 -36.39 -48.60
N ILE A 135 -37.28 -35.65 -47.74
CA ILE A 135 -37.80 -34.51 -47.02
C ILE A 135 -37.03 -33.29 -47.44
N THR A 136 -37.73 -32.22 -47.92
CA THR A 136 -37.12 -30.98 -48.37
C THR A 136 -37.82 -29.76 -47.75
N ASP A 137 -37.08 -28.66 -47.72
CA ASP A 137 -37.57 -27.33 -47.31
C ASP A 137 -38.40 -27.35 -46.02
N SER A 138 -37.97 -28.16 -45.07
CA SER A 138 -38.70 -28.47 -43.83
C SER A 138 -38.03 -27.88 -42.62
N THR A 139 -38.81 -27.63 -41.55
CA THR A 139 -38.32 -27.03 -40.33
C THR A 139 -38.76 -27.85 -39.12
N PHE A 140 -37.79 -28.11 -38.24
CA PHE A 140 -38.06 -28.81 -36.99
C PHE A 140 -37.45 -28.02 -35.81
N GLY A 141 -38.29 -27.57 -34.92
CA GLY A 141 -37.90 -26.76 -33.76
C GLY A 141 -37.59 -27.60 -32.51
N SER A 142 -36.73 -27.08 -31.67
CA SER A 142 -36.58 -27.51 -30.29
C SER A 142 -36.29 -26.29 -29.38
N GLN A 143 -36.44 -26.43 -28.07
CA GLN A 143 -36.01 -25.40 -27.12
C GLN A 143 -34.49 -25.09 -27.17
N TRP A 144 -33.71 -25.84 -27.95
CA TRP A 144 -32.25 -25.78 -28.03
C TRP A 144 -31.73 -25.32 -29.39
N ALA A 145 -32.46 -25.63 -30.46
CA ALA A 145 -31.99 -25.38 -31.83
C ALA A 145 -33.14 -25.50 -32.83
N THR A 146 -33.01 -24.79 -33.95
CA THR A 146 -33.92 -24.93 -35.08
C THR A 146 -33.21 -25.69 -36.21
N LEU A 147 -33.76 -26.83 -36.55
CA LEU A 147 -33.27 -27.66 -37.68
C LEU A 147 -34.04 -27.28 -38.94
N GLN A 148 -33.31 -26.80 -39.93
CA GLN A 148 -33.81 -26.58 -41.29
C GLN A 148 -33.35 -27.74 -42.13
N ILE A 149 -34.28 -28.51 -42.68
CA ILE A 149 -34.05 -29.65 -43.54
C ILE A 149 -34.07 -29.17 -44.97
N ARG A 150 -32.91 -29.05 -45.60
CA ARG A 150 -32.80 -28.70 -47.04
C ARG A 150 -33.12 -29.90 -47.89
N ASN A 151 -32.53 -31.06 -47.57
CA ASN A 151 -32.82 -32.32 -48.20
C ASN A 151 -32.36 -33.45 -47.30
N VAL A 152 -33.25 -34.35 -46.96
CA VAL A 152 -32.96 -35.65 -46.36
C VAL A 152 -33.53 -36.72 -47.23
N LEU A 153 -32.69 -37.64 -47.67
CA LEU A 153 -33.11 -38.81 -48.45
C LEU A 153 -32.87 -40.10 -47.66
N LEU A 154 -33.93 -40.83 -47.39
CA LEU A 154 -33.90 -42.12 -46.77
C LEU A 154 -34.14 -43.16 -47.86
N ALA A 155 -33.29 -44.17 -47.99
CA ALA A 155 -33.46 -45.31 -48.86
C ALA A 155 -33.50 -46.59 -48.04
N PHE A 156 -34.59 -47.31 -48.14
CA PHE A 156 -34.85 -48.57 -47.41
C PHE A 156 -34.43 -49.74 -48.31
N SER A 157 -33.55 -50.57 -47.82
CA SER A 157 -33.16 -51.82 -48.50
C SER A 157 -32.99 -52.91 -47.46
N ASP A 158 -33.78 -53.98 -47.60
CA ASP A 158 -33.84 -55.10 -46.63
C ASP A 158 -33.63 -54.61 -45.19
N ASP A 159 -32.51 -54.89 -44.60
CA ASP A 159 -32.23 -54.53 -43.19
C ASP A 159 -31.47 -53.20 -42.98
N VAL A 160 -31.28 -52.41 -44.10
CA VAL A 160 -30.47 -51.16 -44.01
C VAL A 160 -31.24 -49.93 -44.50
N ILE A 161 -31.25 -48.89 -43.68
CA ILE A 161 -31.72 -47.55 -44.06
C ILE A 161 -30.52 -46.70 -44.38
N LYS A 162 -30.36 -46.31 -45.63
CA LYS A 162 -29.33 -45.38 -46.05
C LYS A 162 -29.89 -43.97 -46.05
N THR A 163 -29.18 -43.03 -45.41
CA THR A 163 -29.69 -41.69 -45.24
C THR A 163 -28.65 -40.68 -45.75
N ASP A 164 -29.03 -39.84 -46.71
CA ASP A 164 -28.29 -38.69 -47.11
C ASP A 164 -28.87 -37.45 -46.44
N LEU A 165 -28.03 -36.69 -45.77
CA LEU A 165 -28.40 -35.53 -44.96
C LEU A 165 -27.86 -34.23 -45.58
N ASP A 166 -28.73 -33.23 -45.77
CA ASP A 166 -28.37 -31.82 -45.99
C ASP A 166 -29.27 -30.94 -45.08
N LEU A 167 -28.73 -30.55 -43.95
CA LEU A 167 -29.42 -29.86 -42.90
C LEU A 167 -28.70 -28.56 -42.57
N VAL A 168 -29.44 -27.62 -41.93
CA VAL A 168 -28.84 -26.45 -41.25
C VAL A 168 -29.38 -26.41 -39.83
N VAL A 169 -28.52 -26.41 -38.85
CA VAL A 169 -28.88 -26.35 -37.45
C VAL A 169 -28.42 -25.00 -36.91
N ASP A 170 -29.36 -24.08 -36.68
CA ASP A 170 -29.04 -22.70 -36.24
C ASP A 170 -27.91 -22.07 -37.08
N GLU A 171 -28.05 -22.01 -38.38
CA GLU A 171 -27.06 -21.49 -39.34
C GLU A 171 -25.85 -22.43 -39.61
N LEU A 172 -25.65 -23.50 -38.83
CA LEU A 172 -24.57 -24.46 -39.03
C LEU A 172 -24.93 -25.53 -40.07
N PRO A 173 -24.25 -25.60 -41.23
CA PRO A 173 -24.53 -26.62 -42.23
C PRO A 173 -24.04 -27.98 -41.75
N VAL A 174 -24.92 -28.96 -41.84
CA VAL A 174 -24.69 -30.37 -41.54
C VAL A 174 -25.04 -31.21 -42.73
N LYS A 175 -24.06 -31.90 -43.32
CA LYS A 175 -24.20 -32.73 -44.52
C LYS A 175 -23.54 -34.08 -44.31
N GLY A 176 -24.12 -35.14 -44.82
CA GLY A 176 -23.42 -36.42 -44.77
C GLY A 176 -24.33 -37.61 -45.03
N GLU A 177 -23.79 -38.75 -44.72
CA GLU A 177 -24.39 -40.04 -44.90
C GLU A 177 -24.50 -40.77 -43.56
N LEU A 178 -25.63 -41.43 -43.33
CA LEU A 178 -25.88 -42.28 -42.16
C LEU A 178 -26.58 -43.55 -42.62
N ASP A 179 -25.91 -44.70 -42.53
CA ASP A 179 -26.46 -46.01 -42.81
C ASP A 179 -26.79 -46.75 -41.48
N VAL A 180 -28.02 -47.08 -41.27
CA VAL A 180 -28.52 -47.74 -40.09
C VAL A 180 -29.13 -49.11 -40.45
N SER A 181 -28.71 -50.17 -39.78
CA SER A 181 -29.32 -51.48 -39.90
C SER A 181 -30.32 -51.73 -38.75
N MET A 182 -31.42 -52.37 -39.13
CA MET A 182 -32.44 -52.83 -38.16
C MET A 182 -32.62 -54.33 -38.40
N ASP A 183 -32.32 -55.19 -37.44
CA ASP A 183 -32.41 -56.61 -37.52
C ASP A 183 -32.95 -57.15 -36.17
N GLU A 184 -34.08 -57.93 -36.20
CA GLU A 184 -34.74 -58.60 -35.07
C GLU A 184 -34.61 -57.90 -33.71
N GLY A 185 -34.79 -56.54 -33.68
CA GLY A 185 -34.70 -55.75 -32.45
C GLY A 185 -33.29 -55.17 -32.15
N ALA A 186 -32.30 -55.42 -32.99
CA ALA A 186 -31.00 -54.80 -32.99
C ALA A 186 -30.97 -53.57 -33.91
N LEU A 187 -30.38 -52.48 -33.41
CA LEU A 187 -30.18 -51.25 -34.19
C LEU A 187 -28.67 -50.93 -34.22
N ALA A 188 -28.13 -50.84 -35.41
CA ALA A 188 -26.70 -50.50 -35.53
C ALA A 188 -26.45 -49.48 -36.64
N VAL A 189 -25.55 -48.56 -36.41
CA VAL A 189 -24.96 -47.68 -37.41
C VAL A 189 -23.87 -48.45 -38.13
N LYS A 190 -24.07 -48.69 -39.39
CA LYS A 190 -23.09 -49.37 -40.27
C LYS A 190 -22.03 -48.36 -40.74
N LYS A 191 -22.50 -47.16 -41.05
CA LYS A 191 -21.64 -46.06 -41.55
C LYS A 191 -22.25 -44.72 -41.10
N MET A 192 -21.45 -43.87 -40.58
CA MET A 192 -21.78 -42.45 -40.30
C MET A 192 -20.61 -41.60 -40.81
N ASN A 193 -20.91 -40.70 -41.75
CA ASN A 193 -19.98 -39.68 -42.22
C ASN A 193 -20.73 -38.37 -42.39
N ILE A 194 -20.59 -37.50 -41.40
CA ILE A 194 -21.33 -36.23 -41.28
C ILE A 194 -20.30 -35.08 -41.25
N LYS A 195 -20.46 -34.10 -42.10
CA LYS A 195 -19.75 -32.82 -42.07
C LYS A 195 -20.57 -31.82 -41.26
N ILE A 196 -19.95 -31.16 -40.29
CA ILE A 196 -20.56 -30.16 -39.41
C ILE A 196 -19.74 -28.89 -39.56
N GLY A 197 -20.20 -27.92 -40.35
CA GLY A 197 -19.39 -26.78 -40.79
C GLY A 197 -18.15 -27.25 -41.52
N GLU A 198 -16.97 -26.90 -41.01
CA GLU A 198 -15.67 -27.36 -41.55
C GLU A 198 -15.19 -28.69 -40.95
N GLY A 199 -15.81 -29.11 -39.85
CA GLY A 199 -15.48 -30.36 -39.16
C GLY A 199 -16.22 -31.57 -39.69
N SER A 200 -15.85 -32.73 -39.19
CA SER A 200 -16.50 -34.01 -39.61
C SER A 200 -16.72 -34.92 -38.40
N LEU A 201 -17.77 -35.73 -38.49
CA LEU A 201 -18.11 -36.79 -37.60
C LEU A 201 -18.26 -38.08 -38.36
N SER A 202 -17.56 -39.14 -37.95
CA SER A 202 -17.68 -40.46 -38.55
C SER A 202 -17.80 -41.53 -37.43
N GLY A 203 -18.37 -42.63 -37.74
CA GLY A 203 -18.50 -43.71 -36.77
C GLY A 203 -19.32 -44.87 -37.24
N SER A 204 -19.32 -45.92 -36.43
CA SER A 204 -20.13 -47.13 -36.63
C SER A 204 -20.34 -47.86 -35.27
N GLY A 205 -21.26 -48.79 -35.21
CA GLY A 205 -21.45 -49.60 -34.04
C GLY A 205 -22.93 -49.88 -33.67
N ALA A 206 -23.14 -50.65 -32.66
CA ALA A 206 -24.47 -51.02 -32.18
C ALA A 206 -25.06 -49.93 -31.27
N ILE A 207 -26.35 -49.68 -31.42
CA ILE A 207 -27.16 -48.78 -30.62
C ILE A 207 -28.11 -49.56 -29.65
N LEU A 208 -28.69 -50.65 -30.16
CA LEU A 208 -29.57 -51.53 -29.40
C LEU A 208 -29.17 -52.99 -29.64
N PRO A 209 -29.34 -53.91 -28.66
CA PRO A 209 -29.87 -53.68 -27.32
C PRO A 209 -28.91 -52.96 -26.38
N GLU A 210 -27.60 -52.94 -26.66
CA GLU A 210 -26.56 -52.29 -25.91
C GLU A 210 -25.74 -51.36 -26.80
N LEU A 211 -25.25 -50.31 -26.21
CA LEU A 211 -24.37 -49.37 -26.93
C LEU A 211 -22.99 -50.02 -27.12
N SER A 212 -22.53 -50.02 -28.36
CA SER A 212 -21.17 -50.39 -28.73
C SER A 212 -20.74 -49.61 -29.98
N MET A 213 -20.44 -48.33 -29.84
CA MET A 213 -20.12 -47.43 -30.95
C MET A 213 -18.69 -46.95 -30.89
N GLU A 214 -18.09 -46.79 -32.07
CA GLU A 214 -16.85 -46.08 -32.29
C GLU A 214 -17.16 -44.81 -33.05
N VAL A 215 -16.71 -43.67 -32.51
CA VAL A 215 -16.97 -42.33 -33.10
C VAL A 215 -15.68 -41.53 -33.17
N LYS A 216 -15.47 -40.93 -34.36
CA LYS A 216 -14.37 -40.03 -34.62
C LYS A 216 -14.93 -38.69 -35.05
N ALA A 217 -14.54 -37.64 -34.36
CA ALA A 217 -14.82 -36.26 -34.73
C ALA A 217 -13.51 -35.56 -35.05
N ALA A 218 -13.45 -34.83 -36.16
CA ALA A 218 -12.28 -34.14 -36.60
C ALA A 218 -12.58 -32.66 -36.85
N ASN A 219 -11.75 -31.77 -36.34
CA ASN A 219 -11.77 -30.31 -36.55
C ASN A 219 -13.14 -29.65 -36.29
N LEU A 220 -13.89 -30.12 -35.30
CA LEU A 220 -15.14 -29.50 -34.94
C LEU A 220 -14.89 -28.10 -34.31
N ASN A 221 -15.54 -27.09 -34.84
CA ASN A 221 -15.43 -25.70 -34.39
C ASN A 221 -16.20 -25.55 -33.05
N ILE A 222 -15.48 -25.30 -31.96
CA ILE A 222 -16.10 -25.27 -30.63
C ILE A 222 -17.08 -24.11 -30.47
N PRO A 223 -16.85 -22.87 -30.87
CA PRO A 223 -17.84 -21.80 -30.81
C PRO A 223 -19.18 -22.20 -31.39
N GLN A 224 -19.17 -22.84 -32.58
CA GLN A 224 -20.38 -23.31 -33.24
C GLN A 224 -21.10 -24.43 -32.47
N LEU A 225 -20.35 -25.29 -31.79
CA LEU A 225 -20.94 -26.35 -30.93
C LEU A 225 -21.50 -25.80 -29.62
N ILE A 226 -20.84 -24.79 -29.07
CA ILE A 226 -21.21 -24.18 -27.78
C ILE A 226 -22.49 -23.34 -27.90
N ASP A 227 -22.81 -22.80 -29.07
CA ASP A 227 -24.07 -22.09 -29.32
C ASP A 227 -25.31 -22.96 -29.00
N PHE A 228 -25.16 -24.28 -29.06
CA PHE A 228 -26.21 -25.22 -28.63
C PHE A 228 -26.32 -25.40 -27.11
N TRP A 229 -25.46 -24.70 -26.32
CA TRP A 229 -25.47 -24.83 -24.87
C TRP A 229 -26.02 -23.55 -24.22
N PRO A 230 -27.28 -23.52 -23.78
CA PRO A 230 -28.03 -22.28 -23.44
C PRO A 230 -27.41 -21.40 -22.34
N LYS A 231 -26.38 -21.87 -21.64
CA LYS A 231 -25.68 -21.10 -20.58
C LYS A 231 -24.22 -20.80 -20.89
N ALA A 232 -23.74 -21.24 -22.05
CA ALA A 232 -22.35 -20.98 -22.44
C ALA A 232 -22.26 -19.73 -23.34
N ASN A 233 -21.24 -18.93 -23.11
CA ASN A 233 -20.96 -17.77 -23.97
C ASN A 233 -19.94 -18.17 -25.05
N PRO A 234 -20.36 -18.27 -26.35
CA PRO A 234 -19.48 -18.68 -27.45
C PRO A 234 -18.22 -17.82 -27.59
N ALA A 235 -18.28 -16.55 -27.19
CA ALA A 235 -17.13 -15.64 -27.24
C ALA A 235 -15.97 -16.09 -26.32
N MET A 236 -16.23 -16.97 -25.35
CA MET A 236 -15.21 -17.54 -24.46
C MET A 236 -14.48 -18.75 -25.04
N TYR A 237 -14.80 -19.13 -26.27
CA TYR A 237 -14.23 -20.32 -26.92
C TYR A 237 -13.73 -19.94 -28.32
N LYS A 238 -12.51 -20.33 -28.67
CA LYS A 238 -11.92 -20.10 -30.00
C LYS A 238 -10.97 -21.24 -30.32
N GLY A 239 -11.40 -22.12 -31.19
CA GLY A 239 -10.61 -23.26 -31.64
C GLY A 239 -11.43 -24.43 -32.14
N THR A 240 -10.73 -25.49 -32.47
CA THR A 240 -11.28 -26.74 -32.97
C THR A 240 -10.94 -27.88 -32.05
N VAL A 241 -11.81 -28.87 -32.01
CA VAL A 241 -11.60 -30.10 -31.27
C VAL A 241 -11.69 -31.30 -32.19
N SER A 242 -10.74 -32.22 -32.00
CA SER A 242 -10.80 -33.54 -32.59
C SER A 242 -10.83 -34.58 -31.49
N THR A 243 -11.62 -35.63 -31.67
CA THR A 243 -11.77 -36.68 -30.65
C THR A 243 -12.10 -38.01 -31.29
N GLU A 244 -11.54 -39.09 -30.78
CA GLU A 244 -11.93 -40.45 -31.08
C GLU A 244 -12.38 -41.08 -29.80
N PHE A 245 -13.58 -41.61 -29.78
CA PHE A 245 -14.13 -42.21 -28.54
C PHE A 245 -15.01 -43.43 -28.86
N THR A 246 -15.10 -44.29 -27.86
CA THR A 246 -16.00 -45.44 -27.84
C THR A 246 -17.12 -45.20 -26.86
N VAL A 247 -18.30 -45.63 -27.18
CA VAL A 247 -19.47 -45.63 -26.30
C VAL A 247 -19.89 -47.10 -26.09
N LYS A 248 -19.93 -47.57 -24.85
CA LYS A 248 -20.31 -48.89 -24.46
C LYS A 248 -21.35 -48.87 -23.36
N GLY A 249 -22.00 -49.98 -23.10
CA GLY A 249 -22.97 -50.15 -21.98
C GLY A 249 -24.40 -49.85 -22.37
N THR A 250 -25.16 -49.30 -21.46
CA THR A 250 -26.57 -49.04 -21.68
C THR A 250 -26.87 -47.55 -21.84
N TRP A 251 -28.00 -47.22 -22.39
CA TRP A 251 -28.45 -45.82 -22.52
C TRP A 251 -28.60 -45.09 -21.18
N LEU A 252 -28.82 -45.84 -20.09
CA LEU A 252 -28.98 -45.26 -18.74
C LEU A 252 -27.64 -45.06 -18.04
N ASP A 253 -26.66 -45.92 -18.36
CA ASP A 253 -25.29 -45.85 -17.80
C ASP A 253 -24.27 -46.13 -18.89
N PRO A 254 -23.97 -45.14 -19.78
CA PRO A 254 -23.00 -45.29 -20.84
C PRO A 254 -21.58 -45.15 -20.28
N ASP A 255 -20.67 -46.01 -20.76
CA ASP A 255 -19.24 -45.91 -20.56
C ASP A 255 -18.65 -45.31 -21.86
N ILE A 256 -18.23 -44.05 -21.78
CA ILE A 256 -17.68 -43.33 -22.92
C ILE A 256 -16.21 -43.04 -22.68
N SER A 257 -15.33 -43.49 -23.55
CA SER A 257 -13.90 -43.24 -23.35
C SER A 257 -13.23 -42.94 -24.69
N GLY A 258 -12.24 -42.04 -24.67
CA GLY A 258 -11.56 -41.63 -25.87
C GLY A 258 -10.39 -40.70 -25.65
N ASN A 259 -9.91 -40.16 -26.74
CA ASN A 259 -8.88 -39.14 -26.81
C ASN A 259 -9.52 -37.82 -27.23
N VAL A 260 -8.92 -36.73 -26.85
CA VAL A 260 -9.27 -35.37 -27.28
C VAL A 260 -8.01 -34.64 -27.69
N ASP A 261 -8.06 -33.95 -28.83
CA ASP A 261 -7.03 -33.00 -29.25
C ASP A 261 -7.74 -31.67 -29.54
N TYR A 262 -7.45 -30.70 -28.73
CA TYR A 262 -7.93 -29.33 -28.92
C TYR A 262 -6.78 -28.46 -29.46
N SER A 263 -7.08 -27.62 -30.42
CA SER A 263 -6.18 -26.60 -30.96
C SER A 263 -6.95 -25.30 -31.14
N GLY A 264 -6.43 -24.23 -30.53
CA GLY A 264 -7.14 -22.96 -30.57
C GLY A 264 -6.43 -21.80 -29.90
N GLN A 265 -7.22 -20.83 -29.51
CA GLN A 265 -6.73 -19.63 -28.82
C GLN A 265 -7.37 -19.44 -27.43
N MET A 266 -8.56 -19.99 -27.23
CA MET A 266 -9.32 -19.75 -25.99
C MET A 266 -10.27 -20.92 -25.68
N LEU A 267 -10.22 -21.40 -24.46
CA LEU A 267 -11.13 -22.41 -23.94
C LEU A 267 -11.70 -21.93 -22.60
N ALA A 268 -13.01 -21.76 -22.53
CA ALA A 268 -13.72 -21.24 -21.36
C ALA A 268 -13.16 -19.89 -20.84
N GLY A 269 -12.79 -18.99 -21.78
CA GLY A 269 -12.22 -17.68 -21.44
C GLY A 269 -10.74 -17.68 -21.10
N MET A 270 -10.11 -18.85 -21.02
CA MET A 270 -8.68 -18.99 -20.77
C MET A 270 -7.91 -19.19 -22.07
N PRO A 271 -6.78 -18.54 -22.29
CA PRO A 271 -5.93 -18.75 -23.44
C PRO A 271 -5.30 -20.14 -23.41
N VAL A 272 -5.89 -21.07 -24.13
CA VAL A 272 -5.39 -22.42 -24.34
C VAL A 272 -5.03 -22.58 -25.82
N GLU A 273 -3.75 -22.87 -26.11
CA GLU A 273 -3.26 -23.03 -27.48
C GLU A 273 -3.48 -24.45 -27.98
N ARG A 274 -3.22 -25.42 -27.12
CA ARG A 274 -3.39 -26.84 -27.38
C ARG A 274 -3.73 -27.58 -26.09
N ALA A 275 -4.56 -28.59 -26.20
CA ALA A 275 -4.78 -29.56 -25.12
C ALA A 275 -5.02 -30.95 -25.71
N VAL A 276 -4.26 -31.91 -25.25
CA VAL A 276 -4.41 -33.33 -25.60
C VAL A 276 -4.63 -34.14 -24.34
N ALA A 277 -5.60 -35.03 -24.35
CA ALA A 277 -5.87 -35.88 -23.19
C ALA A 277 -6.60 -37.18 -23.60
N ARG A 278 -6.57 -38.15 -22.73
CA ARG A 278 -7.49 -39.28 -22.72
C ARG A 278 -8.58 -38.97 -21.71
N TRP A 279 -9.82 -39.28 -22.07
CA TRP A 279 -10.96 -39.05 -21.18
C TRP A 279 -11.88 -40.28 -21.11
N ARG A 280 -12.55 -40.41 -19.98
CA ARG A 280 -13.57 -41.45 -19.75
C ARG A 280 -14.71 -40.84 -18.95
N TYR A 281 -15.92 -41.08 -19.39
CA TYR A 281 -17.13 -40.76 -18.66
C TYR A 281 -17.91 -42.06 -18.34
N HIS A 282 -18.14 -42.30 -17.08
CA HIS A 282 -18.93 -43.45 -16.62
C HIS A 282 -19.56 -43.12 -15.26
N SER A 283 -20.82 -43.50 -15.04
CA SER A 283 -21.55 -43.35 -13.77
C SER A 283 -21.36 -41.93 -13.15
N TYR A 284 -21.67 -40.89 -13.92
CA TYR A 284 -21.58 -39.48 -13.54
C TYR A 284 -20.15 -38.97 -13.26
N ARG A 285 -19.15 -39.79 -13.55
CA ARG A 285 -17.74 -39.41 -13.37
C ARG A 285 -17.06 -39.19 -14.71
N LEU A 286 -16.41 -38.05 -14.86
CA LEU A 286 -15.52 -37.71 -15.97
C LEU A 286 -14.07 -37.75 -15.46
N ASP A 287 -13.28 -38.69 -15.97
CA ASP A 287 -11.85 -38.75 -15.77
C ASP A 287 -11.10 -38.24 -17.01
N VAL A 288 -10.13 -37.36 -16.83
CA VAL A 288 -9.23 -36.87 -17.87
C VAL A 288 -7.80 -37.22 -17.45
N ALA A 289 -7.15 -38.06 -18.21
CA ALA A 289 -5.82 -38.58 -17.89
C ALA A 289 -4.82 -38.27 -19.00
N GLY A 290 -3.56 -38.14 -18.62
CA GLY A 290 -2.50 -37.83 -19.58
C GLY A 290 -2.74 -36.49 -20.28
N LEU A 291 -3.32 -35.54 -19.56
CA LEU A 291 -3.50 -34.17 -20.05
C LEU A 291 -2.13 -33.55 -20.34
N ASP A 292 -1.96 -33.09 -21.55
CA ASP A 292 -0.85 -32.25 -21.99
C ASP A 292 -1.45 -31.03 -22.66
N MET A 293 -1.27 -29.84 -22.06
CA MET A 293 -1.85 -28.61 -22.60
C MET A 293 -0.92 -27.41 -22.45
N ARG A 294 -1.15 -26.42 -23.30
CA ARG A 294 -0.56 -25.09 -23.15
C ARG A 294 -1.62 -24.09 -22.74
N LEU A 295 -1.48 -23.63 -21.49
CA LEU A 295 -2.34 -22.60 -20.89
C LEU A 295 -1.53 -21.34 -20.69
N PHE A 296 -1.93 -20.22 -21.34
CA PHE A 296 -1.14 -18.96 -21.35
C PHE A 296 0.30 -19.15 -21.88
N GLY A 297 0.52 -20.06 -22.82
CA GLY A 297 1.85 -20.44 -23.26
C GLY A 297 2.58 -21.41 -22.32
N PHE A 298 1.98 -21.78 -21.17
CA PHE A 298 2.59 -22.67 -20.17
C PHE A 298 2.33 -24.13 -20.48
N PRO A 299 3.35 -24.98 -20.54
CA PRO A 299 3.14 -26.41 -20.64
C PRO A 299 2.62 -26.93 -19.29
N LEU A 300 1.46 -27.54 -19.30
CA LEU A 300 0.84 -28.20 -18.15
C LEU A 300 0.56 -29.66 -18.51
N ALA A 301 0.86 -30.54 -17.60
CA ALA A 301 0.57 -31.96 -17.72
C ALA A 301 -0.09 -32.49 -16.44
N GLY A 302 -0.95 -33.52 -16.58
CA GLY A 302 -1.56 -34.11 -15.41
C GLY A 302 -2.85 -34.86 -15.67
N SER A 303 -3.76 -34.77 -14.72
CA SER A 303 -5.07 -35.41 -14.75
C SER A 303 -6.13 -34.59 -14.02
N LEU A 304 -7.38 -34.75 -14.46
CA LEU A 304 -8.56 -34.15 -13.84
C LEU A 304 -9.61 -35.23 -13.69
N ALA A 305 -10.39 -35.17 -12.62
CA ALA A 305 -11.62 -35.96 -12.48
C ALA A 305 -12.75 -35.08 -11.92
N PHE A 306 -13.94 -35.25 -12.45
CA PHE A 306 -15.14 -34.56 -12.00
C PHE A 306 -16.27 -35.60 -11.75
N VAL A 307 -16.94 -35.46 -10.62
CA VAL A 307 -18.13 -36.28 -10.27
C VAL A 307 -19.32 -35.33 -10.20
N PHE A 308 -20.32 -35.60 -11.03
CA PHE A 308 -21.54 -34.83 -11.20
C PHE A 308 -22.79 -35.55 -10.68
N ASP A 309 -22.69 -36.22 -9.55
CA ASP A 309 -23.82 -36.94 -8.94
C ASP A 309 -25.01 -35.97 -8.76
N PRO A 310 -26.20 -36.27 -9.32
CA PRO A 310 -27.36 -35.39 -9.20
C PRO A 310 -27.85 -35.19 -7.76
N THR A 311 -27.45 -36.08 -6.84
CA THR A 311 -27.90 -36.11 -5.42
C THR A 311 -26.88 -35.46 -4.48
N ALA A 312 -25.69 -35.11 -4.95
CA ALA A 312 -24.60 -34.60 -4.15
C ALA A 312 -23.92 -33.37 -4.83
N PRO A 313 -23.29 -32.50 -4.08
CA PRO A 313 -22.49 -31.42 -4.65
C PRO A 313 -21.39 -31.97 -5.60
N PRO A 314 -21.12 -31.27 -6.72
CA PRO A 314 -20.10 -31.74 -7.65
C PRO A 314 -18.72 -31.76 -7.00
N ARG A 315 -17.99 -32.84 -7.23
CA ARG A 315 -16.65 -33.04 -6.68
C ARG A 315 -15.62 -33.06 -7.79
N MET A 316 -14.39 -32.63 -7.46
CA MET A 316 -13.27 -32.65 -8.38
C MET A 316 -12.02 -33.30 -7.76
N LEU A 317 -11.16 -33.80 -8.63
CA LEU A 317 -9.78 -34.12 -8.36
C LEU A 317 -8.93 -33.49 -9.47
N VAL A 318 -7.96 -32.67 -9.12
CA VAL A 318 -7.08 -31.97 -10.06
C VAL A 318 -5.65 -32.28 -9.68
N ASP A 319 -4.90 -32.89 -10.58
CA ASP A 319 -3.47 -33.11 -10.46
C ASP A 319 -2.78 -32.52 -11.69
N LEU A 320 -2.18 -31.33 -11.54
CA LEU A 320 -1.50 -30.64 -12.63
C LEU A 320 -0.07 -30.30 -12.24
N LYS A 321 0.82 -30.44 -13.21
CA LYS A 321 2.23 -30.04 -13.11
C LYS A 321 2.61 -29.26 -14.35
N GLY A 322 3.44 -28.26 -14.16
CA GLY A 322 3.97 -27.44 -15.25
C GLY A 322 5.39 -26.99 -14.98
N SER A 323 6.05 -26.53 -16.01
CA SER A 323 7.40 -25.99 -15.95
C SER A 323 7.64 -24.93 -17.01
N SER A 324 8.64 -24.09 -16.78
CA SER A 324 9.10 -23.07 -17.76
C SER A 324 8.02 -22.11 -18.23
N ALA A 325 7.17 -21.65 -17.31
CA ALA A 325 6.04 -20.78 -17.61
C ALA A 325 6.46 -19.29 -17.58
N ASN A 326 6.31 -18.58 -18.70
CA ASN A 326 6.56 -17.13 -18.74
C ASN A 326 5.39 -16.33 -18.17
N LEU A 327 5.62 -15.64 -17.07
CA LEU A 327 4.59 -14.90 -16.34
C LEU A 327 4.11 -13.62 -17.05
N GLU A 328 4.88 -13.06 -17.97
CA GLU A 328 4.44 -11.91 -18.77
C GLU A 328 3.19 -12.22 -19.60
N ALA A 329 2.99 -13.47 -19.97
CA ALA A 329 1.79 -13.90 -20.67
C ALA A 329 0.51 -13.72 -19.83
N LEU A 330 0.61 -13.78 -18.51
CA LEU A 330 -0.52 -13.56 -17.60
C LEU A 330 -0.97 -12.10 -17.56
N SER A 331 -0.10 -11.15 -17.86
CA SER A 331 -0.45 -9.72 -17.91
C SER A 331 -1.48 -9.41 -19.00
N LYS A 332 -1.50 -10.22 -20.07
CA LYS A 332 -2.48 -10.11 -21.17
C LYS A 332 -3.90 -10.50 -20.76
N VAL A 333 -4.04 -11.21 -19.64
CA VAL A 333 -5.30 -11.75 -19.14
C VAL A 333 -5.97 -10.85 -18.14
N SER A 334 -5.18 -10.16 -17.33
CA SER A 334 -5.71 -9.27 -16.30
C SER A 334 -4.83 -8.05 -16.13
N LYS A 335 -5.42 -6.87 -16.23
CA LYS A 335 -4.75 -5.59 -15.93
C LYS A 335 -4.15 -5.56 -14.51
N LYS A 336 -4.66 -6.37 -13.57
CA LYS A 336 -4.12 -6.47 -12.21
C LYS A 336 -2.74 -7.14 -12.16
N LEU A 337 -2.38 -7.90 -13.19
CA LEU A 337 -1.10 -8.60 -13.31
C LEU A 337 -0.12 -7.86 -14.24
N GLU A 338 -0.48 -6.65 -14.66
CA GLU A 338 0.40 -5.80 -15.48
C GLU A 338 1.68 -5.48 -14.71
N GLY A 339 2.82 -5.68 -15.38
CA GLY A 339 4.15 -5.53 -14.77
C GLY A 339 4.69 -6.78 -14.09
N LEU A 340 3.95 -7.92 -14.12
CA LEU A 340 4.48 -9.21 -13.70
C LEU A 340 5.44 -9.74 -14.77
N SER A 341 6.61 -10.24 -14.38
CA SER A 341 7.64 -10.78 -15.25
C SER A 341 8.36 -11.98 -14.62
N GLY A 342 9.08 -12.73 -15.44
CA GLY A 342 9.85 -13.88 -14.99
C GLY A 342 9.28 -15.21 -15.44
N THR A 343 9.84 -16.31 -14.94
CA THR A 343 9.47 -17.67 -15.30
C THR A 343 9.19 -18.52 -14.06
N LEU A 344 8.12 -19.30 -14.10
CA LEU A 344 7.90 -20.40 -13.15
C LEU A 344 8.67 -21.62 -13.64
N ASP A 345 9.67 -22.07 -12.89
CA ASP A 345 10.46 -23.23 -13.24
C ASP A 345 9.72 -24.53 -12.98
N LYS A 346 8.92 -24.54 -11.93
CA LYS A 346 8.07 -25.68 -11.55
C LYS A 346 6.75 -25.17 -10.95
N PHE A 347 5.69 -25.85 -11.27
CA PHE A 347 4.36 -25.60 -10.74
C PHE A 347 3.64 -26.92 -10.54
N SER A 348 2.95 -27.10 -9.41
CA SER A 348 2.09 -28.25 -9.18
C SER A 348 0.83 -27.84 -8.43
N VAL A 349 -0.28 -28.43 -8.82
CA VAL A 349 -1.59 -28.27 -8.19
C VAL A 349 -2.16 -29.66 -7.92
N HIS A 350 -2.47 -29.94 -6.68
CA HIS A 350 -3.28 -31.08 -6.28
C HIS A 350 -4.47 -30.54 -5.50
N LEU A 351 -5.67 -30.64 -6.07
CA LEU A 351 -6.91 -30.19 -5.44
C LEU A 351 -7.96 -31.30 -5.53
N GLU A 352 -8.68 -31.52 -4.46
CA GLU A 352 -9.74 -32.52 -4.37
C GLU A 352 -10.95 -32.03 -3.58
N GLY A 353 -12.08 -32.77 -3.68
CA GLY A 353 -13.26 -32.48 -2.90
C GLY A 353 -14.34 -31.70 -3.62
N ASP A 354 -15.11 -30.93 -2.88
CA ASP A 354 -16.19 -30.09 -3.41
C ASP A 354 -15.63 -28.99 -4.29
N VAL A 355 -16.21 -28.78 -5.49
CA VAL A 355 -15.78 -27.74 -6.43
C VAL A 355 -15.85 -26.33 -5.82
N GLN A 356 -16.80 -26.08 -4.93
CA GLN A 356 -16.94 -24.78 -4.25
C GLN A 356 -16.03 -24.63 -3.02
N LYS A 357 -15.58 -25.76 -2.45
CA LYS A 357 -14.72 -25.81 -1.28
C LYS A 357 -13.60 -26.83 -1.47
N PRO A 358 -12.72 -26.60 -2.46
CA PRO A 358 -11.64 -27.52 -2.74
C PRO A 358 -10.64 -27.56 -1.58
N GLN A 359 -10.00 -28.71 -1.41
CA GLN A 359 -8.87 -28.87 -0.51
C GLN A 359 -7.69 -29.49 -1.24
N GLY A 360 -6.48 -29.20 -0.77
CA GLY A 360 -5.28 -29.73 -1.41
C GLY A 360 -4.07 -28.83 -1.27
N GLN A 361 -3.16 -28.94 -2.22
CA GLN A 361 -1.88 -28.25 -2.21
C GLN A 361 -1.54 -27.65 -3.57
N ILE A 362 -1.00 -26.45 -3.53
CA ILE A 362 -0.43 -25.77 -4.70
C ILE A 362 1.01 -25.42 -4.33
N SER A 363 1.96 -25.77 -5.20
CA SER A 363 3.35 -25.38 -5.01
C SER A 363 3.92 -24.82 -6.31
N PHE A 364 4.81 -23.84 -6.18
CA PHE A 364 5.58 -23.37 -7.31
C PHE A 364 6.98 -22.93 -6.91
N ALA A 365 7.90 -23.02 -7.87
CA ALA A 365 9.25 -22.51 -7.77
C ALA A 365 9.58 -21.66 -9.01
N ALA A 366 10.34 -20.59 -8.79
CA ALA A 366 10.75 -19.67 -9.82
C ALA A 366 12.15 -19.16 -9.54
N GLY A 367 13.02 -19.20 -10.54
CA GLY A 367 14.38 -18.66 -10.41
C GLY A 367 14.38 -17.14 -10.38
N ASN A 368 13.47 -16.52 -11.11
CA ASN A 368 13.35 -15.06 -11.16
C ASN A 368 11.89 -14.65 -11.33
N LEU A 369 11.42 -13.78 -10.44
CA LEU A 369 10.08 -13.17 -10.48
C LEU A 369 10.22 -11.65 -10.38
N GLY A 370 9.54 -10.92 -11.24
CA GLY A 370 9.51 -9.46 -11.22
C GLY A 370 8.10 -8.92 -11.17
N TYR A 371 7.94 -7.79 -10.49
CA TYR A 371 6.69 -7.03 -10.49
C TYR A 371 6.98 -5.53 -10.39
N LYS A 372 6.55 -4.77 -11.40
CA LYS A 372 6.71 -3.30 -11.46
C LYS A 372 8.14 -2.81 -11.15
N GLY A 373 9.14 -3.50 -11.68
CA GLY A 373 10.55 -3.15 -11.51
C GLY A 373 11.23 -3.74 -10.26
N TYR A 374 10.49 -4.39 -9.38
CA TYR A 374 11.06 -5.16 -8.26
C TYR A 374 11.23 -6.62 -8.67
N ALA A 375 12.36 -7.20 -8.34
CA ALA A 375 12.67 -8.60 -8.66
C ALA A 375 13.03 -9.40 -7.42
N VAL A 376 12.56 -10.64 -7.38
CA VAL A 376 12.96 -11.64 -6.39
C VAL A 376 13.48 -12.89 -7.12
N THR A 377 14.44 -13.56 -6.51
CA THR A 377 15.03 -14.78 -7.06
C THR A 377 14.85 -15.97 -6.14
N ASP A 378 15.09 -17.17 -6.64
CA ASP A 378 15.05 -18.42 -5.86
C ASP A 378 13.76 -18.57 -5.04
N THR A 379 12.66 -18.24 -5.66
CA THR A 379 11.34 -18.25 -5.01
C THR A 379 10.78 -19.68 -4.96
N SER A 380 10.31 -20.10 -3.80
CA SER A 380 9.49 -21.29 -3.63
C SER A 380 8.30 -20.98 -2.73
N ILE A 381 7.12 -21.40 -3.15
CA ILE A 381 5.87 -21.21 -2.41
C ILE A 381 5.12 -22.53 -2.34
N ASP A 382 4.67 -22.87 -1.15
CA ASP A 382 3.75 -23.97 -0.86
C ASP A 382 2.48 -23.39 -0.25
N ALA A 383 1.34 -23.75 -0.81
CA ALA A 383 0.03 -23.31 -0.38
C ALA A 383 -0.87 -24.51 -0.13
N LYS A 384 -1.47 -24.60 1.06
CA LYS A 384 -2.48 -25.61 1.41
C LYS A 384 -3.85 -24.97 1.38
N VAL A 385 -4.72 -25.50 0.55
CA VAL A 385 -6.09 -25.04 0.38
C VAL A 385 -7.00 -25.93 1.23
N LYS A 386 -7.83 -25.33 2.07
CA LYS A 386 -8.81 -26.05 2.87
C LYS A 386 -9.95 -25.13 3.29
N ASP A 387 -11.20 -25.55 3.11
CA ASP A 387 -12.41 -24.86 3.58
C ASP A 387 -12.49 -23.38 3.21
N GLY A 388 -12.11 -23.04 1.95
CA GLY A 388 -12.09 -21.64 1.47
C GLY A 388 -10.94 -20.80 2.02
N ASN A 389 -9.96 -21.42 2.67
CA ASN A 389 -8.75 -20.77 3.18
C ASN A 389 -7.51 -21.35 2.49
N ILE A 390 -6.49 -20.51 2.36
CA ILE A 390 -5.18 -20.92 1.83
C ILE A 390 -4.12 -20.62 2.89
N ALA A 391 -3.48 -21.65 3.41
CA ALA A 391 -2.29 -21.51 4.23
C ALA A 391 -1.07 -21.48 3.31
N ILE A 392 -0.29 -20.41 3.37
CA ILE A 392 0.86 -20.16 2.48
C ILE A 392 2.14 -20.19 3.30
N THR A 393 3.16 -20.84 2.76
CA THR A 393 4.55 -20.73 3.22
C THR A 393 5.44 -20.51 2.01
N GLY A 394 6.42 -19.65 2.14
CA GLY A 394 7.32 -19.41 1.02
C GLY A 394 8.65 -18.80 1.46
N LYS A 395 9.62 -18.90 0.56
CA LYS A 395 10.92 -18.27 0.67
C LYS A 395 11.35 -17.73 -0.68
N SER A 396 12.16 -16.68 -0.64
CA SER A 396 12.69 -16.03 -1.82
C SER A 396 13.96 -15.28 -1.47
N VAL A 397 14.62 -14.69 -2.43
CA VAL A 397 15.74 -13.78 -2.25
C VAL A 397 15.41 -12.46 -2.92
N PHE A 398 15.38 -11.37 -2.15
CA PHE A 398 15.15 -10.01 -2.64
C PHE A 398 16.43 -9.20 -2.57
N GLU A 399 16.95 -8.76 -3.73
CA GLU A 399 18.23 -8.02 -3.82
C GLU A 399 19.40 -8.70 -3.07
N GLY A 400 19.43 -10.04 -3.10
CA GLY A 400 20.41 -10.85 -2.40
C GLY A 400 20.11 -11.09 -0.91
N ALA A 401 19.00 -10.59 -0.39
CA ALA A 401 18.55 -10.78 0.98
C ALA A 401 17.54 -11.93 1.09
N PRO A 402 17.75 -12.91 1.98
CA PRO A 402 16.79 -13.96 2.22
C PRO A 402 15.45 -13.40 2.73
N LEU A 403 14.37 -13.78 2.06
CA LEU A 403 13.00 -13.47 2.38
C LEU A 403 12.25 -14.76 2.70
N ALA A 404 11.61 -14.85 3.85
CA ALA A 404 10.73 -15.96 4.20
C ALA A 404 9.38 -15.42 4.67
N PHE A 405 8.31 -16.10 4.32
CA PHE A 405 6.96 -15.70 4.70
C PHE A 405 6.05 -16.90 4.89
N GLY A 406 5.01 -16.69 5.69
CA GLY A 406 3.96 -17.67 5.89
C GLY A 406 2.73 -17.05 6.51
N GLY A 407 1.58 -17.65 6.31
CA GLY A 407 0.32 -17.15 6.83
C GLY A 407 -0.89 -17.75 6.14
N ASN A 408 -1.99 -17.03 6.20
CA ASN A 408 -3.26 -17.48 5.65
C ASN A 408 -3.94 -16.41 4.80
N VAL A 409 -4.58 -16.86 3.72
CA VAL A 409 -5.57 -16.08 2.97
C VAL A 409 -6.92 -16.73 3.18
N SER A 410 -7.83 -16.06 3.86
CA SER A 410 -9.18 -16.56 4.13
C SER A 410 -10.18 -16.03 3.12
N ASN A 411 -11.28 -16.80 2.90
CA ASN A 411 -12.37 -16.44 1.99
C ASN A 411 -11.91 -16.07 0.57
N PHE A 412 -10.90 -16.78 0.05
CA PHE A 412 -10.24 -16.42 -1.21
C PHE A 412 -11.17 -16.41 -2.43
N MET A 413 -12.27 -17.17 -2.38
CA MET A 413 -13.25 -17.26 -3.45
C MET A 413 -14.22 -16.06 -3.53
N VAL A 414 -14.44 -15.34 -2.43
CA VAL A 414 -15.44 -14.27 -2.33
C VAL A 414 -14.79 -12.91 -2.07
N LYS A 415 -14.19 -12.74 -0.91
CA LYS A 415 -13.49 -11.53 -0.50
C LYS A 415 -12.25 -11.94 0.28
N PRO A 416 -11.09 -12.02 -0.37
CA PRO A 416 -9.88 -12.48 0.27
C PRO A 416 -9.44 -11.53 1.39
N ALA A 417 -9.18 -12.11 2.57
CA ALA A 417 -8.52 -11.44 3.68
C ALA A 417 -7.16 -12.08 3.92
N VAL A 418 -6.12 -11.26 3.95
CA VAL A 418 -4.72 -11.67 4.01
C VAL A 418 -4.20 -11.51 5.43
N ASN A 419 -3.49 -12.52 5.94
CA ASN A 419 -2.73 -12.47 7.19
C ASN A 419 -1.43 -13.25 7.00
N ILE A 420 -0.41 -12.57 6.49
CA ILE A 420 0.90 -13.14 6.17
C ILE A 420 1.95 -12.46 7.03
N SER A 421 2.80 -13.25 7.67
CA SER A 421 3.97 -12.77 8.39
C SER A 421 5.24 -13.24 7.69
N GLY A 422 6.31 -12.45 7.79
CA GLY A 422 7.55 -12.81 7.14
C GLY A 422 8.76 -12.16 7.76
N THR A 423 9.91 -12.58 7.26
CA THR A 423 11.23 -12.10 7.69
C THR A 423 12.06 -11.76 6.47
N LEU A 424 12.77 -10.66 6.54
CA LEU A 424 13.78 -10.24 5.57
C LEU A 424 15.09 -10.06 6.31
N ARG A 425 16.18 -10.63 5.80
CA ARG A 425 17.46 -10.63 6.51
C ARG A 425 18.58 -10.06 5.62
N SER A 426 19.39 -9.20 6.21
CA SER A 426 20.59 -8.63 5.60
C SER A 426 20.36 -7.94 4.24
N LEU A 427 19.25 -7.22 4.08
CA LEU A 427 18.98 -6.42 2.89
C LEU A 427 19.97 -5.26 2.80
N SER A 428 20.77 -5.23 1.75
CA SER A 428 21.74 -4.15 1.53
C SER A 428 21.07 -2.88 1.03
N LEU A 429 21.17 -1.77 1.79
CA LEU A 429 20.65 -0.48 1.36
C LEU A 429 21.38 0.05 0.12
N GLY A 430 22.67 -0.25 -0.05
CA GLY A 430 23.42 0.15 -1.25
C GLY A 430 22.81 -0.43 -2.53
N LYS A 431 22.32 -1.67 -2.49
CA LYS A 431 21.60 -2.29 -3.61
C LYS A 431 20.22 -1.67 -3.82
N MET A 432 19.55 -1.30 -2.76
CA MET A 432 18.25 -0.62 -2.82
C MET A 432 18.30 0.76 -3.48
N GLY A 433 19.45 1.39 -3.54
CA GLY A 433 19.64 2.68 -4.22
C GLY A 433 19.30 2.67 -5.71
N THR A 434 19.28 1.51 -6.35
CA THR A 434 18.81 1.36 -7.75
C THR A 434 17.30 1.43 -7.87
N LEU A 435 16.59 1.02 -6.84
CA LEU A 435 15.12 0.94 -6.78
C LEU A 435 14.49 2.17 -6.12
N VAL A 436 15.21 2.77 -5.16
CA VAL A 436 14.72 3.92 -4.38
C VAL A 436 15.72 5.07 -4.50
N PRO A 437 15.47 6.06 -5.36
CA PRO A 437 16.38 7.19 -5.62
C PRO A 437 16.87 7.90 -4.36
N ALA A 438 15.99 8.11 -3.39
CA ALA A 438 16.34 8.76 -2.13
C ALA A 438 17.46 8.03 -1.34
N ILE A 439 17.50 6.71 -1.39
CA ILE A 439 18.57 5.92 -0.77
C ILE A 439 19.91 6.19 -1.47
N LYS A 440 19.89 6.31 -2.79
CA LYS A 440 21.07 6.64 -3.60
C LYS A 440 21.56 8.06 -3.32
N GLU A 441 20.66 9.03 -3.29
CA GLU A 441 20.97 10.44 -2.99
C GLU A 441 21.60 10.61 -1.61
N MET A 442 21.06 9.93 -0.61
CA MET A 442 21.61 9.91 0.74
C MET A 442 22.89 9.09 0.88
N LYS A 443 23.36 8.42 -0.19
CA LYS A 443 24.49 7.48 -0.14
C LYS A 443 24.34 6.48 1.01
N ALA A 444 23.09 6.00 1.22
CA ALA A 444 22.79 5.14 2.34
C ALA A 444 23.40 3.76 2.14
N SER A 445 23.98 3.21 3.18
CA SER A 445 24.63 1.89 3.18
C SER A 445 24.42 1.18 4.51
N GLY A 446 24.61 -0.12 4.49
CA GLY A 446 24.37 -1.01 5.63
C GLY A 446 23.38 -2.10 5.29
N ASN A 447 23.22 -3.04 6.21
CA ASN A 447 22.27 -4.15 6.06
C ASN A 447 21.09 -3.97 7.00
N VAL A 448 19.91 -4.17 6.48
CA VAL A 448 18.64 -4.04 7.21
C VAL A 448 17.98 -5.41 7.35
N ASN A 449 17.46 -5.68 8.53
CA ASN A 449 16.60 -6.82 8.81
C ASN A 449 15.20 -6.34 9.10
N ALA A 450 14.21 -7.15 8.74
CA ALA A 450 12.82 -6.86 9.05
C ALA A 450 12.04 -8.13 9.42
N ASP A 451 11.16 -8.01 10.40
CA ASP A 451 10.04 -8.90 10.63
C ASP A 451 8.77 -8.12 10.30
N TYR A 452 7.92 -8.68 9.44
CA TYR A 452 6.75 -7.97 8.97
C TYR A 452 5.50 -8.84 9.00
N LYS A 453 4.35 -8.17 9.03
CA LYS A 453 3.04 -8.78 8.93
C LYS A 453 2.20 -7.96 7.97
N ILE A 454 1.57 -8.65 7.01
CA ILE A 454 0.65 -8.08 6.03
C ILE A 454 -0.76 -8.53 6.41
N THR A 455 -1.66 -7.58 6.59
CA THR A 455 -3.07 -7.84 6.93
C THR A 455 -3.99 -7.07 5.97
N ASP A 456 -5.30 -7.35 6.09
CA ASP A 456 -6.40 -6.77 5.33
C ASP A 456 -6.58 -7.31 3.90
N GLY A 457 -7.58 -6.78 3.21
CA GLY A 457 -8.01 -7.30 1.91
C GLY A 457 -7.25 -6.71 0.73
N VAL A 458 -7.19 -7.46 -0.35
CA VAL A 458 -6.63 -7.01 -1.64
C VAL A 458 -7.55 -5.96 -2.28
N PRO A 459 -7.04 -4.78 -2.70
CA PRO A 459 -5.65 -4.32 -2.76
C PRO A 459 -5.17 -3.49 -1.55
N ASP A 460 -6.00 -3.28 -0.54
CA ASP A 460 -5.80 -2.33 0.55
C ASP A 460 -5.05 -2.98 1.72
N PHE A 461 -3.77 -3.31 1.53
CA PHE A 461 -2.95 -3.94 2.57
C PHE A 461 -2.49 -2.97 3.65
N VAL A 462 -2.37 -3.49 4.87
CA VAL A 462 -1.62 -2.90 5.96
C VAL A 462 -0.40 -3.76 6.25
N VAL A 463 0.78 -3.14 6.25
CA VAL A 463 2.05 -3.82 6.54
C VAL A 463 2.62 -3.27 7.82
N THR A 464 2.67 -4.09 8.85
CA THR A 464 3.25 -3.75 10.15
C THR A 464 4.49 -4.57 10.40
N GLY A 465 5.40 -4.06 11.24
CA GLY A 465 6.57 -4.86 11.57
C GLY A 465 7.63 -4.13 12.37
N LYS A 466 8.76 -4.79 12.51
CA LYS A 466 9.97 -4.25 13.11
C LYS A 466 11.11 -4.29 12.08
N VAL A 467 11.83 -3.20 11.99
CA VAL A 467 13.06 -3.08 11.21
C VAL A 467 14.23 -2.84 12.14
N TRP A 468 15.37 -3.47 11.90
CA TRP A 468 16.59 -3.22 12.65
C TRP A 468 17.83 -3.39 11.80
N SER A 469 18.91 -2.78 12.26
CA SER A 469 20.24 -2.86 11.65
C SER A 469 21.32 -2.66 12.71
N ASP A 470 22.39 -3.41 12.64
CA ASP A 470 23.54 -3.21 13.51
C ASP A 470 24.31 -1.94 13.13
N LYS A 471 24.32 -1.60 11.83
CA LYS A 471 25.05 -0.43 11.32
C LYS A 471 24.38 0.11 10.05
N LEU A 472 24.00 1.38 10.10
CA LEU A 472 23.52 2.15 8.94
C LEU A 472 24.38 3.39 8.76
N SER A 473 24.73 3.69 7.54
CA SER A 473 25.44 4.93 7.22
C SER A 473 24.68 5.69 6.13
N ALA A 474 24.62 7.00 6.26
CA ALA A 474 24.05 7.91 5.27
C ALA A 474 24.79 9.25 5.32
N MET A 475 25.15 9.85 4.20
CA MET A 475 25.84 11.14 4.10
C MET A 475 27.06 11.18 5.01
N ASP A 476 27.92 10.44 5.29
CA ASP A 476 29.07 10.44 6.21
C ASP A 476 28.71 10.21 7.70
N TYR A 477 27.42 10.05 8.01
CA TYR A 477 26.97 9.71 9.36
C TYR A 477 26.70 8.22 9.50
N THR A 478 27.10 7.65 10.64
CA THR A 478 26.89 6.24 10.97
C THR A 478 26.05 6.11 12.22
N LEU A 479 24.98 5.36 12.12
CA LEU A 479 24.14 4.91 13.22
C LEU A 479 24.38 3.44 13.48
N THR A 480 24.40 3.05 14.74
CA THR A 480 24.51 1.64 15.18
C THR A 480 23.34 1.22 16.04
N ASN A 481 23.06 -0.10 16.06
CA ASN A 481 21.97 -0.70 16.84
C ASN A 481 20.62 -0.02 16.56
N VAL A 482 20.34 0.26 15.29
CA VAL A 482 19.09 0.93 14.87
C VAL A 482 17.94 -0.04 14.89
N SER A 483 16.81 0.35 15.46
CA SER A 483 15.57 -0.42 15.38
C SER A 483 14.36 0.49 15.43
N THR A 484 13.27 0.11 14.74
CA THR A 484 11.99 0.80 14.80
C THR A 484 10.85 -0.17 14.49
N PHE A 485 9.66 0.10 15.01
CA PHE A 485 8.43 -0.49 14.52
C PHE A 485 7.83 0.40 13.45
N PHE A 486 7.19 -0.22 12.47
CA PHE A 486 6.53 0.50 11.38
C PHE A 486 5.11 -0.05 11.15
N ASP A 487 4.25 0.84 10.63
CA ASP A 487 2.90 0.55 10.19
C ASP A 487 2.68 1.32 8.87
N TYR A 488 2.58 0.60 7.78
CA TYR A 488 2.32 1.16 6.46
C TYR A 488 0.92 0.78 5.98
N ASN A 489 0.06 1.78 5.82
CA ASN A 489 -1.25 1.63 5.24
C ASN A 489 -1.21 2.00 3.76
N MET A 490 -1.34 1.02 2.89
CA MET A 490 -1.24 1.22 1.43
C MET A 490 -2.36 2.10 0.88
N LYS A 491 -3.60 1.96 1.40
CA LYS A 491 -4.74 2.75 0.95
C LYS A 491 -4.60 4.23 1.32
N ALA A 492 -4.15 4.51 2.52
CA ALA A 492 -3.92 5.86 3.01
C ALA A 492 -2.57 6.41 2.54
N ASP A 493 -1.72 5.58 1.94
CA ASP A 493 -0.33 5.88 1.56
C ASP A 493 0.44 6.55 2.71
N THR A 494 0.33 5.94 3.89
CA THR A 494 0.85 6.50 5.14
C THR A 494 1.74 5.50 5.85
N LEU A 495 2.95 5.92 6.19
CA LEU A 495 3.91 5.20 7.02
C LEU A 495 3.98 5.84 8.40
N LEU A 496 3.66 5.08 9.42
CA LEU A 496 3.94 5.41 10.82
C LEU A 496 5.19 4.64 11.26
N PHE A 497 6.08 5.28 11.97
CA PHE A 497 7.13 4.59 12.69
C PHE A 497 7.17 5.02 14.14
N SER A 498 7.46 4.07 15.01
CA SER A 498 7.42 4.26 16.47
C SER A 498 8.60 3.53 17.11
N ASP A 499 8.95 3.99 18.30
CA ASP A 499 10.05 3.41 19.08
C ASP A 499 11.36 3.28 18.28
N LEU A 500 11.64 4.29 17.43
CA LEU A 500 12.94 4.39 16.77
C LEU A 500 14.01 4.49 17.84
N LYS A 501 14.97 3.61 17.81
CA LYS A 501 16.15 3.58 18.68
C LYS A 501 17.40 3.42 17.85
N GLY A 502 18.50 3.96 18.33
CA GLY A 502 19.80 3.81 17.70
C GLY A 502 20.88 4.52 18.51
N LEU A 503 22.12 4.34 18.11
CA LEU A 503 23.27 5.04 18.65
C LEU A 503 23.95 5.84 17.54
N PHE A 504 24.20 7.11 17.78
CA PHE A 504 25.06 7.94 16.97
C PHE A 504 26.25 8.41 17.78
N LYS A 505 27.46 8.01 17.39
CA LYS A 505 28.70 8.33 18.19
C LYS A 505 28.50 8.05 19.68
N GLN A 506 27.88 6.93 20.03
CA GLN A 506 27.52 6.47 21.38
C GLN A 506 26.36 7.25 22.05
N ALA A 507 25.84 8.33 21.45
CA ALA A 507 24.63 8.99 21.93
C ALA A 507 23.38 8.18 21.57
N ALA A 508 22.52 7.96 22.54
CA ALA A 508 21.26 7.27 22.33
C ALA A 508 20.29 8.17 21.57
N LEU A 509 19.81 7.68 20.44
CA LEU A 509 18.75 8.30 19.65
C LEU A 509 17.44 7.56 19.88
N SER A 510 16.36 8.32 19.96
CA SER A 510 15.00 7.79 19.94
C SER A 510 14.12 8.66 19.05
N GLY A 511 13.00 8.09 18.57
CA GLY A 511 12.12 8.87 17.72
C GLY A 511 10.83 8.16 17.36
N LYS A 512 9.95 8.91 16.71
CA LYS A 512 8.69 8.45 16.14
C LYS A 512 8.25 9.41 15.06
N GLY A 513 7.40 8.96 14.15
CA GLY A 513 6.90 9.86 13.13
C GLY A 513 5.85 9.24 12.21
N LYS A 514 5.33 10.13 11.41
CA LYS A 514 4.38 9.82 10.35
C LYS A 514 4.89 10.42 9.04
N ILE A 515 4.83 9.63 7.98
CA ILE A 515 5.06 10.10 6.60
C ILE A 515 3.79 9.83 5.83
N SER A 516 3.22 10.85 5.22
CA SER A 516 2.03 10.76 4.37
C SER A 516 2.43 10.93 2.91
N SER A 517 1.66 10.31 2.00
CA SER A 517 1.93 10.30 0.55
C SER A 517 3.32 9.75 0.24
N LEU A 518 3.66 8.60 0.87
CA LEU A 518 5.00 7.99 0.83
C LEU A 518 5.46 7.66 -0.60
N THR A 519 4.55 7.24 -1.45
CA THR A 519 4.83 6.86 -2.85
C THR A 519 4.79 8.04 -3.82
N SER A 520 4.36 9.23 -3.35
CA SER A 520 4.24 10.46 -4.13
C SER A 520 5.49 11.33 -3.99
N GLU A 521 5.74 12.20 -4.97
CA GLU A 521 6.74 13.27 -4.84
C GLU A 521 6.36 14.33 -3.78
N LYS A 522 5.08 14.45 -3.45
CA LYS A 522 4.54 15.39 -2.45
C LYS A 522 4.51 14.81 -1.03
N ARG A 523 5.54 14.05 -0.69
CA ARG A 523 5.68 13.46 0.65
C ARG A 523 5.68 14.52 1.73
N SER A 524 4.92 14.29 2.80
CA SER A 524 4.93 15.14 3.99
C SER A 524 5.23 14.32 5.24
N GLY A 525 5.91 14.95 6.20
CA GLY A 525 6.34 14.29 7.43
C GLY A 525 5.89 15.05 8.67
N ASP A 526 5.70 14.30 9.75
CA ASP A 526 5.65 14.76 11.14
C ASP A 526 6.54 13.81 11.93
N ILE A 527 7.81 14.19 12.12
CA ILE A 527 8.86 13.32 12.64
C ILE A 527 9.50 13.99 13.85
N ARG A 528 9.58 13.27 14.97
CA ARG A 528 10.28 13.69 16.17
C ARG A 528 11.43 12.75 16.45
N ILE A 529 12.61 13.33 16.62
CA ILE A 529 13.84 12.62 16.97
C ILE A 529 14.44 13.27 18.22
N GLN A 530 14.86 12.45 19.15
CA GLN A 530 15.48 12.88 20.40
C GLN A 530 16.84 12.19 20.56
N ALA A 531 17.81 12.96 21.03
CA ALA A 531 19.11 12.45 21.44
C ALA A 531 19.41 12.92 22.86
N GLY A 532 19.72 12.00 23.75
CA GLY A 532 20.01 12.31 25.15
C GLY A 532 21.45 12.00 25.55
N ASN A 533 21.83 12.51 26.71
CA ASN A 533 23.13 12.29 27.32
C ASN A 533 24.33 12.78 26.48
N LEU A 534 24.12 13.83 25.67
CA LEU A 534 25.11 14.39 24.76
C LEU A 534 26.15 15.21 25.56
N ASP A 535 27.40 15.17 25.13
CA ASP A 535 28.47 16.03 25.66
C ASP A 535 29.03 16.96 24.56
N SER A 536 30.01 17.76 24.89
CA SER A 536 30.64 18.70 23.97
C SER A 536 31.32 17.99 22.79
N ALA A 537 31.84 16.78 22.98
CA ALA A 537 32.47 16.01 21.93
C ALA A 537 31.45 15.60 20.84
N PHE A 538 30.20 15.36 21.21
CA PHE A 538 29.13 15.10 20.24
C PHE A 538 28.96 16.30 19.28
N PHE A 539 28.82 17.50 19.84
CA PHE A 539 28.62 18.71 19.04
C PHE A 539 29.86 19.12 18.23
N ALA A 540 31.06 18.90 18.79
CA ALA A 540 32.31 19.14 18.09
C ALA A 540 32.48 18.30 16.82
N ALA A 541 31.80 17.17 16.75
CA ALA A 541 31.78 16.35 15.57
C ALA A 541 31.02 16.98 14.37
N PHE A 542 30.15 17.95 14.62
CA PHE A 542 29.41 18.69 13.61
C PHE A 542 29.96 20.11 13.39
N TYR A 543 30.41 20.72 14.49
CA TYR A 543 30.95 22.05 14.49
C TYR A 543 32.22 22.11 15.37
N PRO A 544 33.42 21.82 14.83
CA PRO A 544 34.66 21.74 15.58
C PRO A 544 34.94 22.94 16.47
N PRO A 545 34.67 24.21 16.07
CA PRO A 545 34.92 25.39 16.89
C PRO A 545 34.18 25.37 18.24
N ILE A 546 33.11 24.55 18.42
CA ILE A 546 32.42 24.47 19.72
C ILE A 546 33.32 24.00 20.86
N SER A 547 34.42 23.31 20.55
CA SER A 547 35.42 22.86 21.54
C SER A 547 36.10 24.00 22.25
N GLU A 548 36.23 25.18 21.62
CA GLU A 548 36.83 26.39 22.18
C GLU A 548 36.01 26.95 23.34
N TYR A 549 34.69 26.72 23.29
CA TYR A 549 33.78 27.18 24.37
C TYR A 549 33.80 26.31 25.62
N LYS A 550 34.62 25.26 25.66
CA LYS A 550 34.82 24.36 26.84
C LYS A 550 33.52 23.99 27.55
N LEU A 551 32.55 23.56 26.76
CA LEU A 551 31.23 23.15 27.28
C LEU A 551 31.37 21.96 28.25
N LYS A 552 30.83 22.08 29.45
CA LYS A 552 30.76 21.01 30.44
C LYS A 552 29.30 20.81 30.88
N GLY A 553 28.82 19.57 30.80
CA GLY A 553 27.47 19.21 31.12
C GLY A 553 26.90 18.21 30.17
N LYS A 554 25.75 17.62 30.50
CA LYS A 554 25.01 16.73 29.63
C LYS A 554 23.82 17.46 29.01
N MET A 555 23.62 17.23 27.72
CA MET A 555 22.60 17.89 26.92
C MET A 555 21.70 16.86 26.26
N ALA A 556 20.47 17.25 25.97
CA ALA A 556 19.56 16.51 25.13
C ALA A 556 19.08 17.42 23.99
N VAL A 557 18.91 16.84 22.82
CA VAL A 557 18.40 17.52 21.63
C VAL A 557 17.13 16.83 21.18
N GLU A 558 16.10 17.60 20.90
CA GLU A 558 14.89 17.17 20.22
C GLU A 558 14.77 17.91 18.89
N ALA A 559 14.54 17.18 17.81
CA ALA A 559 14.25 17.73 16.48
C ALA A 559 12.82 17.32 16.09
N HIS A 560 12.01 18.28 15.68
CA HIS A 560 10.67 18.07 15.16
C HIS A 560 10.59 18.56 13.72
N ILE A 561 10.46 17.63 12.78
CA ILE A 561 10.44 17.86 11.34
C ILE A 561 8.99 17.81 10.88
N ARG A 562 8.49 18.87 10.24
CA ARG A 562 7.09 18.97 9.80
C ARG A 562 6.98 19.50 8.38
N GLY A 563 5.88 19.07 7.69
CA GLY A 563 5.52 19.56 6.36
C GLY A 563 6.12 18.74 5.23
N ALA A 564 6.27 19.38 4.05
CA ALA A 564 6.80 18.71 2.86
C ALA A 564 8.26 18.27 3.07
N LEU A 565 8.57 16.98 2.89
CA LEU A 565 9.93 16.46 3.14
C LEU A 565 10.99 17.01 2.18
N ALA A 566 10.58 17.55 1.02
CA ALA A 566 11.49 18.27 0.12
C ALA A 566 11.93 19.62 0.68
N ASN A 567 11.13 20.24 1.57
CA ASN A 567 11.41 21.53 2.19
C ASN A 567 10.73 21.62 3.56
N PRO A 568 11.17 20.84 4.56
CA PRO A 568 10.49 20.75 5.84
C PRO A 568 10.76 21.97 6.74
N ALA A 569 9.82 22.25 7.62
CA ALA A 569 10.07 23.07 8.80
C ALA A 569 10.65 22.17 9.90
N VAL A 570 11.78 22.58 10.45
CA VAL A 570 12.46 21.83 11.53
C VAL A 570 12.60 22.71 12.78
N THR A 571 11.94 22.29 13.84
CA THR A 571 12.15 22.89 15.18
C THR A 571 13.18 22.04 15.90
N VAL A 572 14.26 22.68 16.36
CA VAL A 572 15.29 22.04 17.18
C VAL A 572 15.25 22.63 18.59
N THR A 573 15.19 21.78 19.60
CA THR A 573 15.27 22.18 20.99
C THR A 573 16.42 21.45 21.67
N LEU A 574 17.32 22.21 22.28
CA LEU A 574 18.38 21.72 23.15
C LEU A 574 18.00 21.97 24.58
N THR A 575 18.19 20.99 25.46
CA THR A 575 17.97 21.10 26.91
C THR A 575 19.19 20.60 27.65
N SER A 576 19.47 21.20 28.80
CA SER A 576 20.53 20.74 29.70
C SER A 576 20.13 21.01 31.15
N PRO A 577 20.17 20.02 32.04
CA PRO A 577 19.95 20.26 33.45
C PRO A 577 21.01 21.18 34.06
N SER A 578 22.25 21.08 33.60
CA SER A 578 23.35 21.93 34.01
C SER A 578 24.39 22.04 32.90
N LEU A 579 24.63 23.24 32.41
CA LEU A 579 25.62 23.52 31.37
C LEU A 579 26.58 24.62 31.87
N SER A 580 27.87 24.39 31.73
CA SER A 580 28.91 25.41 31.93
C SER A 580 29.62 25.73 30.62
N VAL A 581 29.84 27.00 30.39
CA VAL A 581 30.53 27.55 29.18
C VAL A 581 31.76 28.33 29.67
N MET A 582 32.92 28.02 29.13
CA MET A 582 34.20 28.67 29.42
C MET A 582 34.53 28.76 30.93
N ASP A 583 34.01 27.83 31.74
CA ASP A 583 34.13 27.82 33.20
C ASP A 583 33.58 29.07 33.93
N SER A 584 33.17 30.11 33.24
CA SER A 584 32.70 31.39 33.76
C SER A 584 31.18 31.61 33.67
N VAL A 585 30.53 30.94 32.78
CA VAL A 585 29.06 31.02 32.59
C VAL A 585 28.46 29.66 32.92
N GLY A 586 27.50 29.61 33.84
CA GLY A 586 26.80 28.39 34.19
C GLY A 586 25.28 28.57 34.01
N PHE A 587 24.62 27.53 33.50
CA PHE A 587 23.14 27.49 33.34
C PHE A 587 22.55 26.32 34.09
N THR A 588 21.39 26.53 34.67
CA THR A 588 20.57 25.48 35.27
C THR A 588 19.27 25.38 34.47
N ASN A 589 18.90 24.12 34.10
CA ASN A 589 17.70 23.83 33.32
C ASN A 589 17.64 24.70 32.04
N LEU A 590 18.76 24.73 31.27
CA LEU A 590 18.86 25.44 30.00
C LEU A 590 17.94 24.80 28.99
N ARG A 591 17.21 25.64 28.26
CA ARG A 591 16.48 25.32 27.06
C ARG A 591 16.87 26.33 25.98
N ALA A 592 17.28 25.81 24.79
CA ALA A 592 17.53 26.62 23.60
C ALA A 592 16.74 26.03 22.46
N GLY A 593 15.99 26.85 21.74
CA GLY A 593 15.10 26.40 20.67
C GLY A 593 15.28 27.28 19.42
N THR A 594 15.12 26.64 18.26
CA THR A 594 15.10 27.34 16.97
C THR A 594 14.11 26.67 16.01
N GLU A 595 13.51 27.44 15.15
CA GLU A 595 12.73 26.94 14.01
C GLU A 595 13.43 27.33 12.72
N ILE A 596 13.67 26.30 11.88
CA ILE A 596 14.37 26.45 10.61
C ILE A 596 13.36 26.08 9.53
N ALA A 597 12.99 27.01 8.67
CA ALA A 597 12.16 26.77 7.51
C ALA A 597 13.06 26.57 6.28
N GLY A 598 12.82 25.50 5.53
CA GLY A 598 13.48 25.28 4.26
C GLY A 598 14.93 24.84 4.35
N ILE A 599 15.19 23.64 4.86
CA ILE A 599 16.55 23.06 4.85
C ILE A 599 16.87 22.55 3.44
N SER A 600 17.38 23.44 2.59
CA SER A 600 18.12 23.02 1.40
C SER A 600 19.60 23.06 1.70
N ALA A 601 20.22 21.89 1.87
CA ALA A 601 21.68 21.68 1.94
C ALA A 601 22.50 22.75 2.69
N GLY A 602 22.50 22.70 4.05
CA GLY A 602 23.44 23.50 4.86
C GLY A 602 22.82 24.14 6.10
N VAL A 603 23.68 24.72 6.95
CA VAL A 603 23.22 25.54 8.09
C VAL A 603 22.56 26.81 7.51
N PRO A 604 21.32 27.14 7.91
CA PRO A 604 20.65 28.33 7.41
C PRO A 604 21.48 29.60 7.69
N SER A 605 21.54 30.54 6.73
CA SER A 605 22.15 31.85 6.90
C SER A 605 21.38 32.65 7.98
N ASP A 606 20.08 32.45 8.09
CA ASP A 606 19.19 33.07 9.07
C ASP A 606 18.69 32.03 10.11
N LEU A 607 18.91 32.34 11.40
CA LEU A 607 18.55 31.47 12.48
C LEU A 607 17.97 32.32 13.63
N ASP A 608 16.72 32.05 13.99
CA ASP A 608 16.12 32.56 15.23
C ASP A 608 16.31 31.53 16.33
N LEU A 609 16.91 31.95 17.45
CA LEU A 609 17.21 31.12 18.58
C LEU A 609 16.64 31.76 19.86
N ASP A 610 15.81 31.02 20.57
CA ASP A 610 15.32 31.40 21.89
C ASP A 610 16.05 30.59 22.96
N ILE A 611 16.66 31.27 23.92
CA ILE A 611 17.42 30.67 25.02
C ILE A 611 16.76 31.05 26.32
N ALA A 612 16.39 30.09 27.13
CA ALA A 612 15.83 30.27 28.45
C ALA A 612 16.49 29.31 29.45
N ALA A 613 16.59 29.73 30.70
CA ALA A 613 17.04 28.87 31.79
C ALA A 613 16.34 29.24 33.12
N ASP A 614 16.37 28.34 34.09
CA ASP A 614 15.89 28.70 35.45
C ASP A 614 16.83 29.69 36.12
N SER A 615 18.14 29.50 35.93
CA SER A 615 19.15 30.44 36.35
C SER A 615 20.37 30.42 35.44
N ALA A 616 21.06 31.56 35.37
CA ALA A 616 22.39 31.66 34.80
C ALA A 616 23.36 32.32 35.79
N SER A 617 24.59 31.86 35.84
CA SER A 617 25.66 32.46 36.61
C SER A 617 26.71 33.08 35.66
N ILE A 618 26.92 34.37 35.73
CA ILE A 618 27.85 35.11 34.88
C ILE A 618 28.79 35.95 35.76
N GLY A 619 30.10 35.72 35.67
CA GLY A 619 31.06 36.42 36.52
C GLY A 619 30.79 36.27 38.04
N GLY A 620 30.12 35.21 38.45
CA GLY A 620 29.75 34.97 39.84
C GLY A 620 28.38 35.51 40.22
N VAL A 621 27.74 36.34 39.45
CA VAL A 621 26.39 36.87 39.68
C VAL A 621 25.35 35.89 39.15
N VAL A 622 24.32 35.62 39.98
CA VAL A 622 23.22 34.72 39.58
C VAL A 622 22.05 35.52 39.00
N LEU A 623 21.70 35.22 37.78
CA LEU A 623 20.53 35.72 37.10
C LEU A 623 19.41 34.67 37.21
N GLN A 624 18.21 35.07 37.55
CA GLN A 624 17.05 34.20 37.64
C GLN A 624 16.21 34.33 36.36
N SER A 625 15.66 33.21 35.90
CA SER A 625 14.78 33.13 34.74
C SER A 625 15.30 33.89 33.48
N PRO A 626 16.61 33.77 33.11
CA PRO A 626 17.11 34.42 31.93
C PRO A 626 16.38 33.89 30.69
N ASN A 627 15.99 34.82 29.81
CA ASN A 627 15.37 34.53 28.53
C ASN A 627 15.95 35.47 27.48
N VAL A 628 16.48 34.93 26.36
CA VAL A 628 17.14 35.72 25.32
C VAL A 628 16.71 35.24 23.96
N GLY A 629 16.10 36.13 23.20
CA GLY A 629 15.84 35.93 21.77
C GLY A 629 17.02 36.42 20.93
N ILE A 630 17.57 35.54 20.10
CA ILE A 630 18.70 35.84 19.24
C ILE A 630 18.26 35.58 17.78
N ASN A 631 18.59 36.54 16.89
CA ASN A 631 18.56 36.33 15.45
C ASN A 631 19.97 36.33 14.93
N LYS A 632 20.39 35.33 14.22
CA LYS A 632 21.63 35.25 13.46
C LYS A 632 21.32 35.40 11.98
N LYS A 633 21.86 36.48 11.35
CA LYS A 633 21.78 36.63 9.91
C LYS A 633 23.20 36.82 9.38
N ASP A 634 23.63 35.89 8.55
CA ASP A 634 25.01 35.84 8.06
C ASP A 634 26.06 35.88 9.20
N LYS A 635 26.82 36.96 9.31
CA LYS A 635 27.83 37.17 10.35
C LYS A 635 27.30 38.02 11.53
N ILE A 636 26.07 38.49 11.50
CA ILE A 636 25.49 39.34 12.52
C ILE A 636 24.59 38.55 13.41
N ILE A 637 24.85 38.57 14.71
CA ILE A 637 24.00 38.03 15.73
C ILE A 637 23.31 39.23 16.40
N THR A 638 22.00 39.28 16.32
CA THR A 638 21.19 40.32 16.97
C THR A 638 20.54 39.75 18.22
N ILE A 639 20.79 40.34 19.34
CA ILE A 639 20.04 40.10 20.57
C ILE A 639 18.76 40.93 20.48
N LYS A 640 17.62 40.31 20.21
CA LYS A 640 16.35 41.04 20.02
C LYS A 640 15.84 41.56 21.36
N GLU A 641 15.81 40.70 22.36
CA GLU A 641 15.47 41.02 23.72
C GLU A 641 16.02 39.92 24.64
N GLY A 642 16.86 40.33 25.58
CA GLY A 642 17.28 39.50 26.73
C GLY A 642 16.63 40.02 27.99
N LYS A 643 16.09 39.12 28.79
CA LYS A 643 15.45 39.43 30.08
C LYS A 643 15.99 38.50 31.16
N ALA A 644 16.17 39.01 32.36
CA ALA A 644 16.51 38.23 33.54
C ALA A 644 16.08 38.98 34.78
N ILE A 645 16.08 38.29 35.89
CA ILE A 645 15.85 38.89 37.22
C ILE A 645 17.17 38.79 37.99
N VAL A 646 17.63 39.89 38.52
CA VAL A 646 18.81 39.97 39.41
C VAL A 646 18.48 40.75 40.63
N GLY A 647 18.74 40.20 41.81
CA GLY A 647 18.39 40.86 43.08
C GLY A 647 16.92 41.23 43.20
N GLY A 648 15.99 40.50 42.52
CA GLY A 648 14.56 40.79 42.47
C GLY A 648 14.17 41.95 41.55
N GLY A 649 15.13 42.62 40.91
CA GLY A 649 14.91 43.62 39.86
C GLY A 649 15.02 43.02 38.46
N ASN A 650 14.60 43.78 37.44
CA ASN A 650 14.56 43.36 36.06
C ASN A 650 15.87 43.80 35.36
N LEU A 651 16.42 42.86 34.62
CA LEU A 651 17.52 43.09 33.71
C LEU A 651 17.01 42.88 32.27
N SER A 652 17.29 43.83 31.37
CA SER A 652 17.06 43.63 29.95
C SER A 652 18.34 43.91 29.16
N ALA A 653 18.53 43.20 28.05
CA ALA A 653 19.67 43.33 27.16
C ALA A 653 19.23 43.30 25.71
N SER A 654 19.82 44.12 24.85
CA SER A 654 19.63 44.12 23.41
C SER A 654 20.91 44.57 22.71
N GLY A 655 21.07 44.22 21.43
CA GLY A 655 22.26 44.64 20.72
C GLY A 655 22.68 43.70 19.58
N THR A 656 23.91 43.91 19.12
CA THR A 656 24.45 43.16 18.00
C THR A 656 25.87 42.66 18.31
N VAL A 657 26.18 41.46 17.76
CA VAL A 657 27.51 40.87 17.74
C VAL A 657 27.85 40.56 16.28
N THR A 658 28.82 41.22 15.71
CA THR A 658 29.26 41.00 14.34
C THR A 658 30.50 40.12 14.33
N MET A 659 30.32 38.88 13.93
CA MET A 659 31.39 37.89 13.86
C MET A 659 32.39 38.23 12.74
N VAL A 660 33.65 38.25 13.09
CA VAL A 660 34.76 38.52 12.16
C VAL A 660 35.88 37.54 12.48
N GLU A 661 36.60 37.11 11.48
CA GLU A 661 37.82 36.31 11.69
C GLU A 661 39.06 37.23 11.65
N PRO A 662 39.98 37.05 12.61
CA PRO A 662 39.92 36.10 13.72
C PRO A 662 38.87 36.53 14.76
N THR A 663 38.38 35.56 15.56
CA THR A 663 37.27 35.71 16.53
C THR A 663 37.47 36.89 17.50
N GLU A 664 38.70 37.21 17.85
CA GLU A 664 39.06 38.30 18.74
C GLU A 664 38.62 39.70 18.23
N LYS A 665 38.50 39.84 16.87
CA LYS A 665 38.01 41.05 16.19
C LYS A 665 36.50 41.15 16.08
N THR A 666 35.76 40.16 16.57
CA THR A 666 34.29 40.20 16.62
C THR A 666 33.83 41.49 17.29
N ALA A 667 33.00 42.27 16.61
CA ALA A 667 32.52 43.55 17.11
C ALA A 667 31.27 43.34 18.00
N LEU A 668 31.23 44.06 19.10
CA LEU A 668 30.19 44.07 20.11
C LEU A 668 29.48 45.42 20.17
N ASP A 669 28.15 45.42 20.25
CA ASP A 669 27.35 46.58 20.60
C ASP A 669 26.10 46.10 21.37
N ILE A 670 26.22 46.02 22.68
CA ILE A 670 25.21 45.45 23.55
C ILE A 670 24.83 46.50 24.58
N ALA A 671 23.54 46.81 24.64
CA ALA A 671 22.94 47.64 25.69
C ALA A 671 22.29 46.79 26.75
N VAL A 672 22.48 47.09 27.98
CA VAL A 672 21.91 46.41 29.15
C VAL A 672 21.25 47.44 30.04
N LYS A 673 20.02 47.17 30.45
CA LYS A 673 19.25 48.02 31.34
C LYS A 673 18.84 47.23 32.59
N ALA A 674 19.13 47.79 33.75
CA ALA A 674 18.77 47.24 35.04
C ALA A 674 17.75 48.17 35.72
N SER A 675 16.70 47.60 36.30
CA SER A 675 15.65 48.35 36.98
C SER A 675 15.27 47.70 38.29
N ASN A 676 15.27 48.48 39.37
CA ASN A 676 14.89 48.06 40.71
C ASN A 676 15.69 46.87 41.25
N VAL A 677 16.99 46.82 40.96
CA VAL A 677 17.88 45.73 41.39
C VAL A 677 18.27 45.99 42.86
N ASN A 678 17.86 45.12 43.75
CA ASN A 678 18.20 45.11 45.16
C ASN A 678 19.57 44.44 45.35
N LEU A 679 20.56 45.21 45.79
CA LEU A 679 21.95 44.77 45.99
C LEU A 679 22.09 43.66 47.04
N GLU A 680 21.30 43.71 48.12
CA GLU A 680 21.31 42.69 49.18
C GLU A 680 20.86 41.31 48.71
N LYS A 681 19.99 41.29 47.67
CA LYS A 681 19.45 40.06 47.07
C LYS A 681 20.31 39.52 45.94
N ILE A 682 21.38 40.23 45.53
CA ILE A 682 22.33 39.71 44.55
C ILE A 682 23.17 38.62 45.22
N THR A 683 23.00 37.39 44.72
CA THR A 683 23.80 36.26 45.16
C THR A 683 24.98 36.04 44.20
N GLN A 684 26.15 35.87 44.76
CA GLN A 684 27.35 35.46 44.05
C GLN A 684 27.42 33.93 43.95
N LYS A 685 28.24 33.41 43.04
CA LYS A 685 28.54 31.96 42.93
C LYS A 685 29.02 31.46 44.31
N GLY A 686 28.27 30.56 44.90
CA GLY A 686 28.53 30.09 46.28
C GLY A 686 27.52 30.63 47.33
N GLY A 687 26.52 31.41 46.92
CA GLY A 687 25.38 31.82 47.76
C GLY A 687 25.66 32.99 48.68
N LYS A 688 26.81 33.62 48.59
CA LYS A 688 27.16 34.79 49.42
C LYS A 688 26.51 36.05 48.85
N PRO A 689 25.76 36.82 49.65
CA PRO A 689 25.21 38.10 49.20
C PRO A 689 26.33 39.15 48.96
N LEU A 690 26.05 40.13 48.12
CA LEU A 690 26.92 41.31 48.00
C LEU A 690 26.95 42.07 49.35
N PRO A 691 28.13 42.55 49.76
CA PRO A 691 28.24 43.38 51.01
C PRO A 691 27.76 44.81 50.78
N ALA A 692 26.59 44.95 50.16
CA ALA A 692 26.01 46.25 49.80
C ALA A 692 24.48 46.15 49.89
N ALA A 693 23.84 47.22 50.36
CA ALA A 693 22.41 47.36 50.47
C ALA A 693 21.93 48.55 49.59
N GLY A 694 20.72 48.45 49.11
CA GLY A 694 20.11 49.50 48.26
C GLY A 694 19.47 48.96 47.00
N VAL A 695 18.68 49.78 46.36
CA VAL A 695 18.01 49.45 45.06
C VAL A 695 18.60 50.34 43.99
N ILE A 696 19.18 49.72 42.97
CA ILE A 696 19.82 50.44 41.85
C ILE A 696 18.99 50.30 40.57
N ASN A 697 19.08 51.37 39.74
CA ASN A 697 18.72 51.38 38.34
C ASN A 697 19.99 51.73 37.54
N GLY A 698 20.14 51.14 36.36
CA GLY A 698 21.32 51.44 35.59
C GLY A 698 21.21 51.05 34.14
N ASP A 699 21.94 51.74 33.32
CA ASP A 699 22.10 51.44 31.90
C ASP A 699 23.59 51.18 31.65
N ALA A 700 23.87 50.11 30.92
CA ALA A 700 25.24 49.75 30.55
C ALA A 700 25.31 49.49 29.01
N ARG A 701 26.42 49.85 28.42
CA ARG A 701 26.71 49.53 27.03
C ARG A 701 28.11 48.90 26.92
N VAL A 702 28.13 47.74 26.24
CA VAL A 702 29.37 47.06 25.90
C VAL A 702 29.56 47.19 24.41
N SER A 703 30.63 47.83 23.98
CA SER A 703 30.97 48.08 22.56
C SER A 703 32.42 47.70 22.27
N GLY A 704 32.87 47.86 21.03
CA GLY A 704 34.26 47.54 20.66
C GLY A 704 34.42 46.14 20.14
N THR A 705 35.53 45.49 20.45
CA THR A 705 35.80 44.12 19.96
C THR A 705 35.83 43.12 21.15
N LEU A 706 35.73 41.82 20.83
CA LEU A 706 35.83 40.78 21.87
C LEU A 706 37.20 40.80 22.55
N GLU A 707 38.29 41.19 21.86
CA GLU A 707 39.62 41.35 22.41
C GLU A 707 39.74 42.61 23.32
N ASN A 708 39.07 43.72 22.92
CA ASN A 708 39.08 44.96 23.65
C ASN A 708 37.65 45.54 23.81
N PRO A 709 36.83 44.96 24.67
CA PRO A 709 35.47 45.46 24.94
C PRO A 709 35.55 46.81 25.70
N LYS A 710 34.81 47.79 25.21
CA LYS A 710 34.59 49.07 25.88
C LYS A 710 33.27 48.98 26.67
N ILE A 711 33.32 49.46 27.87
CA ILE A 711 32.18 49.41 28.82
C ILE A 711 31.83 50.84 29.20
N ALA A 712 30.59 51.22 29.11
CA ALA A 712 30.04 52.46 29.67
C ALA A 712 28.83 52.06 30.55
N VAL A 713 28.83 52.54 31.81
CA VAL A 713 27.79 52.21 32.78
C VAL A 713 27.31 53.47 33.46
N GLU A 714 26.02 53.69 33.48
CA GLU A 714 25.38 54.71 34.28
C GLU A 714 24.51 54.03 35.35
N VAL A 715 24.67 54.42 36.62
CA VAL A 715 23.88 53.82 37.71
C VAL A 715 23.24 54.95 38.51
N SER A 716 22.03 54.75 38.95
CA SER A 716 21.33 55.62 39.88
C SER A 716 20.69 54.81 40.99
N ALA A 717 20.67 55.32 42.18
CA ALA A 717 20.03 54.71 43.31
C ALA A 717 19.48 55.76 44.28
N PRO A 718 18.26 55.63 44.79
CA PRO A 718 17.77 56.48 45.85
C PRO A 718 18.66 56.43 47.11
N PHE A 719 19.20 55.19 47.36
CA PHE A 719 20.02 54.91 48.51
C PHE A 719 20.96 53.75 48.23
N VAL A 720 22.19 53.84 48.68
CA VAL A 720 23.16 52.72 48.73
C VAL A 720 23.88 52.71 50.05
N ALA A 721 23.90 51.57 50.70
CA ALA A 721 24.75 51.33 51.81
C ALA A 721 25.82 50.31 51.51
N ALA A 722 27.07 50.62 51.60
CA ALA A 722 28.17 49.68 51.41
C ALA A 722 29.33 50.01 52.35
N ALA A 723 30.03 48.94 52.73
CA ALA A 723 31.09 49.07 53.72
C ALA A 723 30.64 49.95 54.94
N GLY A 724 29.33 49.92 55.36
CA GLY A 724 28.61 50.63 56.44
C GLY A 724 28.43 52.12 56.16
N MET A 725 28.72 52.70 55.08
CA MET A 725 28.30 54.05 54.73
C MET A 725 26.99 54.02 53.91
N ALA A 726 26.12 54.94 54.30
CA ALA A 726 24.87 55.18 53.59
C ALA A 726 25.02 56.42 52.72
N VAL A 727 24.73 56.32 51.46
CA VAL A 727 24.75 57.40 50.52
C VAL A 727 23.42 57.48 49.79
N ASP A 728 22.75 58.58 49.85
CA ASP A 728 21.49 58.87 49.27
C ASP A 728 21.66 59.50 47.85
N ASN A 729 20.66 59.33 46.98
CA ASN A 729 20.63 59.92 45.65
C ASN A 729 21.90 59.65 44.83
N VAL A 730 22.40 58.41 44.88
CA VAL A 730 23.63 58.02 44.20
C VAL A 730 23.41 58.06 42.68
N LYS A 731 24.34 58.67 41.99
CA LYS A 731 24.54 58.61 40.53
C LYS A 731 25.98 58.27 40.24
N ALA A 732 26.24 57.35 39.35
CA ALA A 732 27.60 57.01 38.93
C ALA A 732 27.66 56.79 37.42
N ARG A 733 28.74 57.28 36.80
CA ARG A 733 29.10 57.07 35.40
C ARG A 733 30.51 56.53 35.37
N VAL A 734 30.62 55.34 34.78
CA VAL A 734 31.90 54.65 34.63
C VAL A 734 32.05 54.23 33.15
N ALA A 735 33.19 54.55 32.57
CA ALA A 735 33.51 54.17 31.19
C ALA A 735 34.98 53.73 31.08
N GLY A 736 35.23 52.82 30.09
CA GLY A 736 36.59 52.33 29.85
C GLY A 736 36.62 50.99 29.14
N ASP A 737 37.65 50.22 29.39
CA ASP A 737 37.84 48.89 28.90
C ASP A 737 38.24 47.93 30.06
N MET A 738 38.47 46.63 29.72
CA MET A 738 38.85 45.63 30.72
C MET A 738 40.24 45.90 31.37
N LYS A 739 41.06 46.81 30.81
CA LYS A 739 42.36 47.19 31.36
C LYS A 739 42.25 48.39 32.27
N LYS A 740 41.33 49.30 31.91
CA LYS A 740 41.18 50.56 32.65
C LYS A 740 39.72 51.05 32.57
N LEU A 741 39.06 51.18 33.69
CA LEU A 741 37.75 51.82 33.88
C LEU A 741 37.95 53.18 34.56
N SER A 742 37.40 54.23 33.98
CA SER A 742 37.42 55.57 34.57
C SER A 742 36.06 55.89 35.20
N ILE A 743 36.03 56.19 36.48
CA ILE A 743 34.88 56.77 37.14
C ILE A 743 34.81 58.23 36.74
N GLU A 744 33.98 58.55 35.72
CA GLU A 744 33.85 59.89 35.20
C GLU A 744 33.19 60.81 36.21
N GLU A 745 32.16 60.26 36.89
CA GLU A 745 31.44 60.91 37.96
C GLU A 745 30.78 59.85 38.82
N MET A 746 30.94 59.97 40.14
CA MET A 746 30.11 59.27 41.10
C MET A 746 29.73 60.32 42.17
N SER A 747 28.46 60.60 42.26
CA SER A 747 27.89 61.61 43.19
C SER A 747 26.80 61.02 44.07
N GLY A 748 26.61 61.60 45.28
CA GLY A 748 25.56 61.22 46.20
C GLY A 748 25.51 62.14 47.39
N LYS A 749 24.59 61.89 48.36
CA LYS A 749 24.42 62.66 49.59
C LYS A 749 24.77 61.84 50.84
N VAL A 750 25.46 62.37 51.75
CA VAL A 750 25.74 61.81 53.05
C VAL A 750 25.19 62.77 54.12
N GLY A 751 23.98 62.49 54.67
CA GLY A 751 23.23 63.45 55.42
C GLY A 751 22.80 64.64 54.53
N GLU A 752 23.07 65.89 55.02
CA GLU A 752 22.80 67.07 54.18
C GLU A 752 23.97 67.44 53.22
N GLY A 753 25.11 66.73 53.34
CA GLY A 753 26.27 66.98 52.49
C GLY A 753 26.26 66.18 51.15
N SER A 754 27.13 66.57 50.27
CA SER A 754 27.33 65.86 48.96
C SER A 754 28.75 65.23 48.92
N ILE A 755 28.84 64.12 48.24
CA ILE A 755 30.10 63.42 47.90
C ILE A 755 30.22 63.20 46.39
N THR A 756 31.38 63.47 45.86
CA THR A 756 31.73 63.13 44.50
C THR A 756 33.01 62.30 44.52
N VAL A 757 33.04 61.27 43.63
CA VAL A 757 34.21 60.42 43.44
C VAL A 757 34.54 60.38 41.97
N THR A 758 35.77 60.58 41.57
CA THR A 758 36.30 60.38 40.23
C THR A 758 37.59 59.58 40.34
N GLY A 759 38.04 59.05 39.22
CA GLY A 759 39.29 58.30 39.18
C GLY A 759 39.31 57.14 38.25
N ASP A 760 40.36 56.37 38.29
CA ASP A 760 40.61 55.26 37.39
C ASP A 760 40.69 53.96 38.19
N MET A 761 40.18 52.91 37.62
CA MET A 761 40.18 51.56 38.22
C MET A 761 40.68 50.52 37.18
N ARG A 762 41.52 49.61 37.61
CA ARG A 762 41.92 48.42 36.84
C ARG A 762 41.25 47.19 37.45
N PRO A 763 40.46 46.46 36.69
CA PRO A 763 39.73 45.30 37.26
C PRO A 763 40.64 44.10 37.61
N ALA A 764 41.70 43.89 36.81
CA ALA A 764 42.61 42.74 37.01
C ALA A 764 44.06 43.05 36.57
N PRO A 765 45.07 43.00 37.50
CA PRO A 765 44.90 42.92 38.96
C PRO A 765 44.20 44.19 39.47
N PHE A 766 43.33 44.04 40.47
CA PHE A 766 42.57 45.17 40.99
C PHE A 766 43.47 46.26 41.57
N SER A 767 43.37 47.46 40.98
CA SER A 767 43.88 48.70 41.57
C SER A 767 42.95 49.85 41.25
N ALA A 768 42.84 50.82 42.13
CA ALA A 768 42.02 52.01 41.88
C ALA A 768 42.72 53.27 42.42
N ASP A 769 42.76 54.28 41.55
CA ASP A 769 43.19 55.62 41.90
C ASP A 769 41.96 56.51 41.99
N LEU A 770 41.53 56.90 43.18
CA LEU A 770 40.28 57.63 43.41
C LEU A 770 40.53 59.01 44.01
N ALA A 771 39.85 60.00 43.46
CA ALA A 771 39.73 61.34 44.00
C ALA A 771 38.32 61.48 44.60
N VAL A 772 38.25 61.75 45.90
CA VAL A 772 37.03 61.92 46.64
C VAL A 772 36.92 63.37 47.10
N ASN A 773 35.81 64.03 46.79
CA ASN A 773 35.46 65.34 47.16
C ASN A 773 34.12 65.33 47.89
N GLY A 774 34.13 65.69 49.16
CA GLY A 774 32.96 65.79 49.98
C GLY A 774 32.73 67.19 50.46
N GLN A 775 31.48 67.64 50.41
CA GLN A 775 31.10 68.98 50.91
C GLN A 775 29.99 68.82 51.93
N ASN A 776 30.17 69.52 53.09
CA ASN A 776 29.22 69.55 54.18
C ASN A 776 28.78 68.14 54.67
N LEU A 777 29.69 67.17 54.68
CA LEU A 777 29.46 65.79 55.08
C LEU A 777 29.16 65.69 56.56
N ASP A 778 28.10 64.99 56.95
CA ASP A 778 27.80 64.68 58.36
C ASP A 778 28.90 63.76 58.94
N ILE A 779 29.59 64.21 59.94
CA ILE A 779 30.69 63.48 60.59
C ILE A 779 30.16 62.26 61.36
N LYS A 780 28.97 62.35 61.99
CA LYS A 780 28.44 61.29 62.78
C LYS A 780 28.29 59.93 62.07
N PRO A 781 27.70 59.81 60.90
CA PRO A 781 27.70 58.57 60.13
C PRO A 781 29.10 58.06 59.80
N LEU A 782 30.03 58.89 59.51
CA LEU A 782 31.42 58.56 59.19
C LEU A 782 32.18 58.02 60.40
N THR A 783 32.07 58.66 61.58
CA THR A 783 32.79 58.29 62.82
C THR A 783 32.19 57.12 63.50
N SER A 784 30.87 56.95 63.44
CA SER A 784 30.16 55.83 64.13
C SER A 784 30.65 54.41 63.71
N ARG A 785 31.40 54.29 62.59
CA ARG A 785 32.02 53.08 62.10
C ARG A 785 33.33 52.69 62.79
N PHE A 786 34.05 53.64 63.25
CA PHE A 786 35.24 53.34 63.98
C PHE A 786 34.89 53.12 65.49
N GLU A 787 34.98 51.84 65.90
CA GLU A 787 34.58 51.48 67.33
C GLU A 787 35.17 52.41 68.41
N LYS A 788 36.39 52.80 68.14
CA LYS A 788 37.11 53.78 69.00
C LYS A 788 36.54 55.18 68.91
N LEU A 789 35.97 55.64 67.84
CA LEU A 789 35.43 57.00 67.63
C LEU A 789 33.94 57.07 67.95
N ARG A 790 33.22 55.98 67.92
CA ARG A 790 31.77 55.89 68.23
C ARG A 790 31.48 56.36 69.68
N THR A 791 32.38 56.08 70.61
CA THR A 791 32.24 56.46 72.01
C THR A 791 32.39 57.94 72.24
N PHE A 792 32.99 58.69 71.34
CA PHE A 792 33.24 60.14 71.57
C PHE A 792 32.08 61.04 71.06
N ASN A 793 30.98 60.46 70.52
CA ASN A 793 29.84 61.19 70.00
C ASN A 793 30.22 62.46 69.22
N ILE A 794 30.97 62.24 68.14
CA ILE A 794 31.45 63.33 67.28
C ILE A 794 30.29 63.76 66.39
N THR A 795 29.92 65.07 66.43
CA THR A 795 28.86 65.63 65.51
C THR A 795 29.37 66.90 64.86
N GLY A 796 28.82 67.25 63.76
CA GLY A 796 29.17 68.37 62.90
C GLY A 796 29.26 67.99 61.44
N THR A 797 29.62 68.93 60.64
CA THR A 797 29.83 68.66 59.14
C THR A 797 31.27 68.92 58.78
N MET A 798 31.78 68.23 57.77
CA MET A 798 33.12 68.43 57.23
C MET A 798 33.13 68.42 55.67
N ASP A 799 34.06 69.14 55.09
CA ASP A 799 34.45 69.03 53.74
C ASP A 799 35.68 68.11 53.72
N LEU A 800 35.71 67.23 52.72
CA LEU A 800 36.78 66.23 52.48
C LEU A 800 37.34 66.30 51.06
N VAL A 801 38.62 66.47 50.93
CA VAL A 801 39.34 66.22 49.65
C VAL A 801 40.32 65.10 49.97
N PHE A 802 40.17 63.97 49.26
CA PHE A 802 40.97 62.78 49.47
C PHE A 802 41.36 62.15 48.13
N ASN A 803 42.66 61.88 47.99
CA ASN A 803 43.17 61.11 46.87
C ASN A 803 43.75 59.79 47.40
N GLY A 804 43.25 58.64 46.91
CA GLY A 804 43.67 57.36 47.36
C GLY A 804 43.99 56.37 46.26
N HIS A 805 45.01 55.59 46.47
CA HIS A 805 45.43 54.46 45.69
C HIS A 805 45.08 53.18 46.45
N PHE A 806 44.28 52.34 45.80
CA PHE A 806 43.80 51.07 46.39
C PHE A 806 44.30 49.93 45.53
N GLU A 807 45.04 48.98 46.10
CA GLU A 807 45.41 47.72 45.46
C GLU A 807 45.37 46.56 46.46
N LYS A 808 45.33 45.33 46.00
CA LYS A 808 45.24 44.18 46.91
C LYS A 808 46.39 44.14 47.92
N GLY A 809 46.08 44.44 49.19
CA GLY A 809 47.03 44.38 50.31
C GLY A 809 47.89 45.60 50.50
N LYS A 810 47.71 46.65 49.64
CA LYS A 810 48.40 47.96 49.81
C LYS A 810 47.37 49.04 49.45
N ASN A 811 47.00 49.81 50.50
CA ASN A 811 46.20 51.04 50.33
C ASN A 811 47.03 52.20 50.79
N SER A 812 47.00 53.27 49.98
CA SER A 812 47.69 54.53 50.37
C SER A 812 46.82 55.70 49.90
N GLY A 813 46.82 56.76 50.65
CA GLY A 813 46.10 57.94 50.23
C GLY A 813 46.48 59.17 51.10
N ASN A 814 46.26 60.34 50.59
CA ASN A 814 46.38 61.56 51.28
C ASN A 814 45.23 62.50 51.03
N GLY A 815 44.89 63.30 52.00
CA GLY A 815 43.75 64.22 51.88
C GLY A 815 43.69 65.23 52.97
N LYS A 816 42.67 66.02 52.88
CA LYS A 816 42.39 67.07 53.90
C LYS A 816 40.91 67.04 54.20
N ALA A 817 40.60 66.96 55.48
CA ALA A 817 39.30 67.26 56.06
C ALA A 817 39.22 68.58 56.68
N THR A 818 38.25 69.38 56.38
CA THR A 818 38.03 70.70 56.94
C THR A 818 36.60 70.81 57.52
N SER A 819 36.47 71.49 58.64
CA SER A 819 35.15 71.69 59.25
C SER A 819 35.10 73.06 59.91
N SER A 820 34.02 73.75 59.66
CA SER A 820 33.74 75.04 60.35
C SER A 820 33.34 74.83 61.87
N SER A 821 32.72 73.64 62.12
CA SER A 821 32.34 73.33 63.52
C SER A 821 32.17 71.82 63.76
N VAL A 822 32.89 71.28 64.71
CA VAL A 822 32.77 69.87 65.11
C VAL A 822 32.53 69.86 66.63
N ARG A 823 31.55 69.13 67.09
CA ARG A 823 31.32 68.84 68.48
C ARG A 823 31.94 67.52 68.88
N PHE A 824 32.90 67.52 69.72
CA PHE A 824 33.61 66.33 70.21
C PHE A 824 33.48 66.25 71.74
N MET A 825 32.92 65.20 72.26
CA MET A 825 32.72 65.06 73.74
C MET A 825 31.98 66.21 74.37
N GLY A 826 31.05 66.93 73.65
CA GLY A 826 30.30 68.05 74.16
C GLY A 826 30.99 69.43 73.99
N ILE A 827 32.25 69.47 73.52
CA ILE A 827 33.02 70.64 73.20
C ILE A 827 32.94 70.99 71.75
N ASN A 828 32.67 72.28 71.47
CA ASN A 828 32.66 72.70 69.99
C ASN A 828 34.08 73.17 69.63
N PHE A 829 34.56 72.70 68.57
CA PHE A 829 35.76 73.12 67.85
C PHE A 829 35.39 73.75 66.52
N THR A 830 36.01 74.91 66.23
CA THR A 830 35.74 75.60 64.95
C THR A 830 37.03 75.63 64.14
N ASP A 831 36.88 75.79 62.81
CA ASP A 831 37.93 75.90 61.86
C ASP A 831 38.97 74.75 61.86
N ILE A 832 38.46 73.57 61.96
CA ILE A 832 39.30 72.40 62.04
C ILE A 832 39.82 72.03 60.62
N VAL A 833 41.12 71.76 60.61
CA VAL A 833 41.82 71.20 59.42
C VAL A 833 42.61 69.97 59.84
N LEU A 834 42.20 68.83 59.28
CA LEU A 834 42.84 67.55 59.59
C LEU A 834 43.47 66.96 58.28
N PRO A 835 44.71 66.60 58.31
CA PRO A 835 45.25 65.73 57.21
C PRO A 835 44.60 64.32 57.39
N VAL A 836 44.30 63.77 56.26
CA VAL A 836 43.76 62.41 56.23
C VAL A 836 44.78 61.59 55.48
N GLU A 837 45.37 60.58 56.04
CA GLU A 837 46.33 59.65 55.46
C GLU A 837 45.83 58.23 55.63
N LEU A 838 45.99 57.44 54.60
CA LEU A 838 45.64 56.04 54.57
C LEU A 838 46.90 55.17 54.40
#